data_e7dae5699fd957843c39d0c224726830
#
_entry.id   e7dae5699fd957843c39d0c224726830
#
_cell.length_a   1.000
_cell.length_b   1.000
_cell.length_c   1.000
_cell.angle_alpha   90.00
_cell.angle_beta   90.00
_cell.angle_gamma   90.00
#
_symmetry.space_group_name_H-M   'P 1'
#
loop_
_entity.id
_entity.type
_entity.pdbx_description
1 polymer ?
#
loop_
_entity_poly.entity_id
_entity_poly.type
_entity_poly.pdbx_seq_one_letter_code
_entity_poly.pdbx_strand_id
1 'polypeptide(L)'
;MNLQSYVCGTWQSGRDNGVAMRDATTGEFIAQASSAGVDFAAVLAHARDVGGPQLRAMTFHERAGLLRALAKRLSGLKEEFYALSYRTGATKNDSMIDIDGGIGTVFVFASKGSRELPNARVYVDGGVEGLSKGGTFVGQHLYVSREGAAVHINAFNFPVWGMLEKLAPTLLAGMPAIVKPATATAYLTELVVRRIVESKILPEGALQLVCGSLGDLFDHLNCQDAVSFTGSAQTASRLRVHPAVVRHAVRFIAETDSLNSSILAPDAVAGTAEFDLYIKEVVREMTVKAGQKCTAIRKALVPAAAAADVVAALQAALKKIIVGDPRLDGVRMGPLVSQEQRSDVLARVAELRAEADLIAGDSEQFEVQGADRARGAFVPPLLLLSRDPPAARAIHAVEAFGPVATVVPYRDTDDAIALARRGEGSLAASVFCADESLAARIVLGLAPYHGRILVVNRTCAKESTGHGSPLAPLIHGGPGRAGGGEEMGGIRGVLGYMQRTAVQGSPDTLTATGGRWVRGSRLRDPGRHPFRIPFHDLELGDTLNSTEREVTTADIEQFAALSGDTFYAHMNETEAARNPLFGGRVAHGYFLISAAAGLFVDPDYGPVLGNYGIDELRFVKPVKPGDRIKVRLTCSAKSLRADKGWGEVAWDTEITNQNQETVASYQVLTMVSVYAVPDSKANTQ
;
A
#
# COMPACT_ATOMS: atom_id res chain seq x y z
N MET A 1 -24.79 -16.96 -22.22
CA MET A 1 -23.48 -17.56 -21.88
C MET A 1 -23.44 -17.79 -20.36
N ASN A 2 -22.95 -18.96 -19.90
CA ASN A 2 -22.75 -19.18 -18.47
C ASN A 2 -21.30 -18.82 -18.12
N LEU A 3 -21.09 -17.97 -17.11
CA LEU A 3 -19.76 -17.76 -16.59
C LEU A 3 -19.25 -19.03 -15.89
N GLN A 4 -17.96 -19.20 -15.92
CA GLN A 4 -17.29 -20.32 -15.30
C GLN A 4 -16.49 -19.90 -14.07
N SER A 5 -16.55 -20.70 -13.04
CA SER A 5 -15.60 -20.63 -11.93
C SER A 5 -14.30 -21.36 -12.33
N TYR A 6 -13.15 -20.85 -11.90
CA TYR A 6 -11.86 -21.54 -12.01
C TYR A 6 -11.47 -22.04 -10.63
N VAL A 7 -11.72 -23.30 -10.38
CA VAL A 7 -11.50 -23.94 -9.08
C VAL A 7 -10.82 -25.30 -9.25
N CYS A 8 -9.93 -25.63 -8.33
CA CYS A 8 -9.14 -26.87 -8.35
C CYS A 8 -8.47 -27.13 -9.71
N GLY A 9 -7.89 -26.08 -10.32
CA GLY A 9 -7.19 -26.15 -11.60
C GLY A 9 -8.07 -26.28 -12.84
N THR A 10 -9.41 -26.23 -12.70
CA THR A 10 -10.35 -26.48 -13.81
C THR A 10 -11.42 -25.40 -13.93
N TRP A 11 -11.88 -25.14 -15.16
CA TRP A 11 -13.02 -24.28 -15.43
C TRP A 11 -14.31 -25.11 -15.34
N GLN A 12 -15.26 -24.65 -14.51
CA GLN A 12 -16.54 -25.32 -14.33
C GLN A 12 -17.71 -24.34 -14.26
N SER A 13 -18.83 -24.69 -14.88
CA SER A 13 -20.09 -23.95 -14.82
C SER A 13 -20.93 -24.43 -13.63
N GLY A 14 -21.70 -23.51 -13.05
CA GLY A 14 -22.71 -23.90 -12.06
C GLY A 14 -23.80 -24.80 -12.66
N ARG A 15 -24.47 -25.57 -11.80
CA ARG A 15 -25.47 -26.58 -12.19
C ARG A 15 -26.90 -26.05 -12.28
N ASP A 16 -27.12 -24.77 -11.91
CA ASP A 16 -28.44 -24.11 -11.98
C ASP A 16 -28.41 -22.92 -12.94
N ASN A 17 -29.55 -22.22 -13.07
CA ASN A 17 -29.68 -21.06 -13.96
C ASN A 17 -28.94 -19.82 -13.45
N GLY A 18 -28.55 -19.78 -12.16
CA GLY A 18 -27.81 -18.69 -11.58
C GLY A 18 -28.48 -17.33 -11.66
N VAL A 19 -27.66 -16.29 -11.49
CA VAL A 19 -28.09 -14.88 -11.52
C VAL A 19 -27.71 -14.26 -12.86
N ALA A 20 -28.73 -13.69 -13.57
CA ALA A 20 -28.54 -13.02 -14.85
C ALA A 20 -27.81 -11.67 -14.70
N MET A 21 -26.88 -11.41 -15.59
CA MET A 21 -26.18 -10.14 -15.74
C MET A 21 -26.63 -9.43 -17.00
N ARG A 22 -26.82 -8.12 -16.89
CA ARG A 22 -27.32 -7.30 -17.98
C ARG A 22 -26.37 -6.15 -18.26
N ASP A 23 -26.35 -5.74 -19.53
CA ASP A 23 -25.67 -4.53 -19.97
C ASP A 23 -26.31 -3.31 -19.32
N ALA A 24 -25.51 -2.52 -18.64
CA ALA A 24 -25.98 -1.36 -17.88
C ALA A 24 -26.64 -0.27 -18.76
N THR A 25 -26.21 -0.18 -20.02
CA THR A 25 -26.67 0.81 -21.00
C THR A 25 -27.96 0.38 -21.71
N THR A 26 -28.03 -0.91 -22.12
CA THR A 26 -29.10 -1.41 -22.99
C THR A 26 -30.10 -2.31 -22.28
N GLY A 27 -29.78 -2.80 -21.08
CA GLY A 27 -30.57 -3.79 -20.34
C GLY A 27 -30.53 -5.20 -20.95
N GLU A 28 -29.75 -5.42 -22.01
CA GLU A 28 -29.64 -6.69 -22.70
C GLU A 28 -28.91 -7.74 -21.83
N PHE A 29 -29.30 -8.99 -21.99
CA PHE A 29 -28.67 -10.11 -21.31
C PHE A 29 -27.23 -10.30 -21.80
N ILE A 30 -26.27 -10.38 -20.86
CA ILE A 30 -24.88 -10.67 -21.16
C ILE A 30 -24.56 -12.14 -20.86
N ALA A 31 -24.74 -12.53 -19.62
CA ALA A 31 -24.41 -13.84 -19.10
C ALA A 31 -25.15 -14.13 -17.80
N GLN A 32 -24.98 -15.33 -17.27
CA GLN A 32 -25.42 -15.69 -15.91
C GLN A 32 -24.29 -16.36 -15.14
N ALA A 33 -24.29 -16.19 -13.82
CA ALA A 33 -23.30 -16.74 -12.92
C ALA A 33 -23.96 -17.65 -11.86
N SER A 34 -23.37 -18.81 -11.64
CA SER A 34 -23.75 -19.74 -10.61
C SER A 34 -22.53 -20.50 -10.09
N SER A 35 -22.53 -20.72 -8.77
CA SER A 35 -21.57 -21.58 -8.08
C SER A 35 -22.22 -22.88 -7.55
N ALA A 36 -23.46 -23.17 -7.98
CA ALA A 36 -24.15 -24.40 -7.58
C ALA A 36 -23.35 -25.64 -7.99
N GLY A 37 -23.05 -26.49 -7.03
CA GLY A 37 -22.26 -27.72 -7.22
C GLY A 37 -20.74 -27.53 -7.13
N VAL A 38 -20.25 -26.34 -6.76
CA VAL A 38 -18.85 -26.13 -6.38
C VAL A 38 -18.64 -26.71 -4.98
N ASP A 39 -17.62 -27.55 -4.82
CA ASP A 39 -17.15 -28.07 -3.54
C ASP A 39 -16.18 -27.06 -2.90
N PHE A 40 -16.68 -26.23 -1.99
CA PHE A 40 -15.88 -25.18 -1.37
C PHE A 40 -14.84 -25.70 -0.38
N ALA A 41 -15.05 -26.90 0.21
CA ALA A 41 -14.02 -27.55 1.01
C ALA A 41 -12.81 -27.93 0.14
N ALA A 42 -13.08 -28.52 -1.03
CA ALA A 42 -12.02 -28.85 -2.00
C ALA A 42 -11.32 -27.59 -2.55
N VAL A 43 -12.04 -26.49 -2.79
CA VAL A 43 -11.47 -25.21 -3.24
C VAL A 43 -10.46 -24.67 -2.22
N LEU A 44 -10.81 -24.67 -0.93
CA LEU A 44 -9.91 -24.23 0.14
C LEU A 44 -8.74 -25.18 0.32
N ALA A 45 -8.97 -26.49 0.28
CA ALA A 45 -7.92 -27.50 0.36
C ALA A 45 -6.91 -27.34 -0.80
N HIS A 46 -7.40 -27.16 -2.03
CA HIS A 46 -6.54 -26.97 -3.21
C HIS A 46 -5.68 -25.68 -3.09
N ALA A 47 -6.25 -24.58 -2.58
CA ALA A 47 -5.48 -23.37 -2.32
C ALA A 47 -4.37 -23.62 -1.28
N ARG A 48 -4.71 -24.25 -0.14
CA ARG A 48 -3.78 -24.50 0.98
C ARG A 48 -2.70 -25.51 0.63
N ASP A 49 -3.04 -26.60 -0.03
CA ASP A 49 -2.20 -27.77 -0.19
C ASP A 49 -1.44 -27.78 -1.54
N VAL A 50 -1.94 -27.08 -2.56
CA VAL A 50 -1.29 -26.97 -3.88
C VAL A 50 -0.70 -25.59 -4.10
N GLY A 51 -1.48 -24.53 -4.00
CA GLY A 51 -1.03 -23.17 -4.28
C GLY A 51 -0.10 -22.60 -3.20
N GLY A 52 -0.46 -22.78 -1.95
CA GLY A 52 0.26 -22.24 -0.79
C GLY A 52 1.73 -22.72 -0.72
N PRO A 53 2.03 -24.03 -0.76
CA PRO A 53 3.41 -24.53 -0.67
C PRO A 53 4.31 -23.96 -1.76
N GLN A 54 3.81 -23.86 -3.00
CA GLN A 54 4.58 -23.32 -4.12
C GLN A 54 4.93 -21.84 -3.90
N LEU A 55 3.98 -21.01 -3.44
CA LEU A 55 4.23 -19.61 -3.15
C LEU A 55 5.16 -19.42 -1.94
N ARG A 56 5.00 -20.23 -0.88
CA ARG A 56 5.85 -20.17 0.32
C ARG A 56 7.29 -20.65 0.08
N ALA A 57 7.50 -21.50 -0.91
CA ALA A 57 8.84 -21.92 -1.31
C ALA A 57 9.65 -20.78 -1.95
N MET A 58 8.98 -19.78 -2.54
CA MET A 58 9.59 -18.63 -3.19
C MET A 58 9.98 -17.53 -2.18
N THR A 59 11.06 -16.82 -2.49
CA THR A 59 11.43 -15.57 -1.79
C THR A 59 10.47 -14.44 -2.16
N PHE A 60 10.51 -13.33 -1.41
CA PHE A 60 9.75 -12.12 -1.76
C PHE A 60 10.12 -11.60 -3.15
N HIS A 61 11.42 -11.66 -3.53
CA HIS A 61 11.88 -11.20 -4.85
C HIS A 61 11.35 -12.07 -5.99
N GLU A 62 11.30 -13.39 -5.82
CA GLU A 62 10.74 -14.31 -6.81
C GLU A 62 9.24 -14.06 -7.00
N ARG A 63 8.48 -13.89 -5.89
CA ARG A 63 7.06 -13.53 -5.95
C ARG A 63 6.83 -12.15 -6.57
N ALA A 64 7.71 -11.18 -6.29
CA ALA A 64 7.69 -9.87 -6.95
C ALA A 64 7.96 -9.97 -8.46
N GLY A 65 8.79 -10.92 -8.86
CA GLY A 65 9.04 -11.28 -10.28
C GLY A 65 7.78 -11.79 -10.97
N LEU A 66 7.01 -12.69 -10.33
CA LEU A 66 5.72 -13.15 -10.83
C LEU A 66 4.73 -11.98 -11.03
N LEU A 67 4.62 -11.09 -10.04
CA LEU A 67 3.75 -9.91 -10.13
C LEU A 67 4.15 -9.00 -11.30
N ARG A 68 5.45 -8.77 -11.50
CA ARG A 68 5.95 -7.96 -12.61
C ARG A 68 5.62 -8.58 -13.97
N ALA A 69 5.79 -9.89 -14.11
CA ALA A 69 5.44 -10.62 -15.33
C ALA A 69 3.93 -10.57 -15.60
N LEU A 70 3.12 -10.74 -14.55
CA LEU A 70 1.67 -10.66 -14.61
C LEU A 70 1.21 -9.27 -15.06
N ALA A 71 1.70 -8.21 -14.44
CA ALA A 71 1.36 -6.83 -14.81
C ALA A 71 1.72 -6.51 -16.27
N LYS A 72 2.91 -6.96 -16.73
CA LYS A 72 3.30 -6.81 -18.14
C LYS A 72 2.34 -7.55 -19.09
N ARG A 73 1.95 -8.77 -18.74
CA ARG A 73 1.00 -9.57 -19.54
C ARG A 73 -0.35 -8.86 -19.65
N LEU A 74 -0.91 -8.42 -18.52
CA LEU A 74 -2.21 -7.74 -18.47
C LEU A 74 -2.17 -6.40 -19.21
N SER A 75 -1.06 -5.65 -19.12
CA SER A 75 -0.88 -4.40 -19.86
C SER A 75 -1.01 -4.58 -21.38
N GLY A 76 -0.58 -5.72 -21.91
CA GLY A 76 -0.70 -6.04 -23.34
C GLY A 76 -2.12 -6.44 -23.78
N LEU A 77 -3.07 -6.58 -22.85
CA LEU A 77 -4.45 -7.03 -23.11
C LEU A 77 -5.51 -5.98 -22.77
N LYS A 78 -5.12 -4.75 -22.45
CA LYS A 78 -6.03 -3.71 -21.94
C LYS A 78 -7.20 -3.40 -22.87
N GLU A 79 -6.99 -3.37 -24.17
CA GLU A 79 -8.04 -3.07 -25.16
C GLU A 79 -9.16 -4.13 -25.14
N GLU A 80 -8.82 -5.41 -24.89
CA GLU A 80 -9.82 -6.47 -24.73
C GLU A 80 -10.68 -6.22 -23.47
N PHE A 81 -10.04 -5.79 -22.39
CA PHE A 81 -10.75 -5.48 -21.13
C PHE A 81 -11.61 -4.23 -21.25
N TYR A 82 -11.13 -3.19 -21.93
CA TYR A 82 -11.93 -1.98 -22.21
C TYR A 82 -13.18 -2.30 -23.00
N ALA A 83 -13.06 -3.11 -24.05
CA ALA A 83 -14.19 -3.49 -24.90
C ALA A 83 -15.33 -4.14 -24.09
N LEU A 84 -15.01 -4.89 -23.05
CA LEU A 84 -16.01 -5.51 -22.18
C LEU A 84 -16.46 -4.59 -21.05
N SER A 85 -15.59 -3.70 -20.56
CA SER A 85 -15.85 -2.78 -19.45
C SER A 85 -16.99 -1.80 -19.72
N TYR A 86 -17.22 -1.39 -20.97
CA TYR A 86 -18.34 -0.52 -21.35
C TYR A 86 -19.70 -1.07 -20.93
N ARG A 87 -19.85 -2.40 -20.88
CA ARG A 87 -21.11 -3.05 -20.47
C ARG A 87 -21.45 -2.82 -18.98
N THR A 88 -20.46 -2.41 -18.17
CA THR A 88 -20.66 -2.02 -16.75
C THR A 88 -21.18 -0.59 -16.60
N GLY A 89 -21.40 0.13 -17.70
CA GLY A 89 -21.70 1.56 -17.70
C GLY A 89 -20.46 2.46 -17.65
N ALA A 90 -19.27 1.90 -17.66
CA ALA A 90 -18.01 2.64 -17.58
C ALA A 90 -17.69 3.34 -18.92
N THR A 91 -17.35 4.62 -18.86
CA THR A 91 -16.73 5.34 -20.00
C THR A 91 -15.31 4.82 -20.23
N LYS A 92 -14.67 5.22 -21.33
CA LYS A 92 -13.26 4.91 -21.59
C LYS A 92 -12.37 5.38 -20.42
N ASN A 93 -12.61 6.58 -19.93
CA ASN A 93 -11.85 7.13 -18.80
C ASN A 93 -12.06 6.33 -17.51
N ASP A 94 -13.30 5.91 -17.23
CA ASP A 94 -13.60 5.05 -16.08
C ASP A 94 -12.93 3.68 -16.20
N SER A 95 -12.92 3.13 -17.42
CA SER A 95 -12.26 1.84 -17.72
C SER A 95 -10.75 1.93 -17.54
N MET A 96 -10.13 3.04 -17.92
CA MET A 96 -8.70 3.29 -17.66
C MET A 96 -8.40 3.37 -16.16
N ILE A 97 -9.26 4.03 -15.38
CA ILE A 97 -9.08 4.08 -13.91
C ILE A 97 -9.12 2.67 -13.32
N ASP A 98 -10.08 1.83 -13.69
CA ASP A 98 -10.22 0.47 -13.18
C ASP A 98 -9.07 -0.44 -13.66
N ILE A 99 -8.83 -0.49 -14.96
CA ILE A 99 -7.94 -1.47 -15.58
C ILE A 99 -6.47 -1.05 -15.44
N ASP A 100 -6.12 0.19 -15.85
CA ASP A 100 -4.74 0.68 -15.75
C ASP A 100 -4.34 0.92 -14.29
N GLY A 101 -5.27 1.41 -13.47
CA GLY A 101 -5.04 1.59 -12.03
C GLY A 101 -4.78 0.27 -11.33
N GLY A 102 -5.57 -0.76 -11.61
CA GLY A 102 -5.36 -2.11 -11.07
C GLY A 102 -4.02 -2.72 -11.50
N ILE A 103 -3.69 -2.67 -12.80
CA ILE A 103 -2.41 -3.15 -13.33
C ILE A 103 -1.24 -2.35 -12.75
N GLY A 104 -1.39 -1.03 -12.65
CA GLY A 104 -0.41 -0.13 -12.02
C GLY A 104 -0.13 -0.51 -10.56
N THR A 105 -1.17 -0.86 -9.82
CA THR A 105 -1.05 -1.35 -8.43
C THR A 105 -0.19 -2.61 -8.35
N VAL A 106 -0.37 -3.56 -9.27
CA VAL A 106 0.47 -4.78 -9.34
C VAL A 106 1.93 -4.42 -9.61
N PHE A 107 2.22 -3.47 -10.51
CA PHE A 107 3.59 -2.99 -10.75
C PHE A 107 4.21 -2.34 -9.51
N VAL A 108 3.44 -1.56 -8.76
CA VAL A 108 3.92 -0.93 -7.51
C VAL A 108 4.30 -1.99 -6.49
N PHE A 109 3.46 -3.01 -6.25
CA PHE A 109 3.78 -4.11 -5.33
C PHE A 109 4.97 -4.94 -5.81
N ALA A 110 5.09 -5.21 -7.11
CA ALA A 110 6.26 -5.88 -7.68
C ALA A 110 7.55 -5.09 -7.45
N SER A 111 7.50 -3.75 -7.61
CA SER A 111 8.64 -2.88 -7.37
C SER A 111 9.01 -2.79 -5.89
N LYS A 112 8.02 -2.60 -5.01
CA LYS A 112 8.24 -2.53 -3.55
C LYS A 112 8.75 -3.87 -3.00
N GLY A 113 8.18 -4.99 -3.44
CA GLY A 113 8.63 -6.33 -3.05
C GLY A 113 10.11 -6.56 -3.35
N SER A 114 10.60 -6.07 -4.48
CA SER A 114 12.02 -6.22 -4.84
C SER A 114 12.96 -5.20 -4.16
N ARG A 115 12.44 -4.04 -3.70
CA ARG A 115 13.28 -2.97 -3.12
C ARG A 115 13.22 -2.89 -1.60
N GLU A 116 12.06 -3.18 -1.02
CA GLU A 116 11.77 -2.93 0.40
C GLU A 116 11.68 -4.23 1.22
N LEU A 117 11.50 -5.39 0.57
CA LEU A 117 11.55 -6.69 1.21
C LEU A 117 12.89 -7.41 0.89
N PRO A 118 13.37 -8.26 1.79
CA PRO A 118 14.60 -9.02 1.56
C PRO A 118 14.41 -10.10 0.49
N ASN A 119 15.49 -10.52 -0.16
CA ASN A 119 15.45 -11.72 -1.00
C ASN A 119 15.46 -12.99 -0.12
N ALA A 120 14.43 -13.14 0.68
CA ALA A 120 14.24 -14.21 1.65
C ALA A 120 12.75 -14.57 1.74
N ARG A 121 12.42 -15.57 2.54
CA ARG A 121 11.05 -16.00 2.85
C ARG A 121 10.52 -15.45 4.16
N VAL A 122 11.41 -14.91 4.98
CA VAL A 122 11.13 -14.32 6.28
C VAL A 122 11.43 -12.83 6.23
N TYR A 123 10.57 -12.02 6.84
CA TYR A 123 10.80 -10.60 7.04
C TYR A 123 11.04 -10.32 8.52
N VAL A 124 12.19 -9.77 8.84
CA VAL A 124 12.55 -9.34 10.20
C VAL A 124 11.96 -7.95 10.44
N ASP A 125 11.18 -7.79 11.50
CA ASP A 125 10.46 -6.57 11.84
C ASP A 125 11.08 -5.87 13.04
N GLY A 126 11.70 -4.75 12.78
CA GLY A 126 12.36 -3.94 13.80
C GLY A 126 13.74 -4.46 14.23
N GLY A 127 14.26 -3.87 15.28
CA GLY A 127 15.55 -4.22 15.88
C GLY A 127 15.48 -5.43 16.82
N VAL A 128 16.64 -5.82 17.31
CA VAL A 128 16.76 -6.83 18.35
C VAL A 128 16.60 -6.17 19.71
N GLU A 129 15.75 -6.76 20.56
CA GLU A 129 15.52 -6.32 21.93
C GLU A 129 16.39 -7.11 22.92
N GLY A 130 17.16 -6.42 23.73
CA GLY A 130 17.92 -7.03 24.82
C GLY A 130 17.00 -7.42 25.98
N LEU A 131 16.85 -8.72 26.23
CA LEU A 131 15.98 -9.24 27.28
C LEU A 131 16.73 -9.64 28.55
N SER A 132 18.07 -9.62 28.53
CA SER A 132 18.92 -9.89 29.68
C SER A 132 20.10 -8.91 29.78
N LYS A 133 20.58 -8.66 30.99
CA LYS A 133 21.74 -7.78 31.23
C LYS A 133 23.03 -8.27 30.57
N GLY A 134 23.19 -9.58 30.43
CA GLY A 134 24.39 -10.19 29.83
C GLY A 134 24.34 -10.30 28.29
N GLY A 135 23.27 -9.87 27.64
CA GLY A 135 23.13 -9.90 26.18
C GLY A 135 22.98 -11.30 25.55
N THR A 136 22.92 -12.35 26.38
CA THR A 136 22.82 -13.75 25.92
C THR A 136 21.40 -14.21 25.63
N PHE A 137 20.40 -13.41 26.03
CA PHE A 137 18.99 -13.64 25.80
C PHE A 137 18.38 -12.39 25.19
N VAL A 138 17.86 -12.52 23.96
CA VAL A 138 17.37 -11.43 23.12
C VAL A 138 16.06 -11.82 22.47
N GLY A 139 15.33 -10.84 21.93
CA GLY A 139 14.07 -11.05 21.23
C GLY A 139 13.99 -10.27 19.94
N GLN A 140 13.21 -10.78 18.98
CA GLN A 140 12.96 -10.13 17.72
C GLN A 140 11.62 -10.58 17.13
N HIS A 141 10.98 -9.72 16.35
CA HIS A 141 9.77 -10.09 15.62
C HIS A 141 10.10 -10.54 14.19
N LEU A 142 9.38 -11.56 13.75
CA LEU A 142 9.46 -12.09 12.39
C LEU A 142 8.07 -12.11 11.77
N TYR A 143 8.00 -11.88 10.47
CA TYR A 143 6.83 -12.19 9.65
C TYR A 143 7.14 -13.37 8.74
N VAL A 144 6.22 -14.34 8.73
CA VAL A 144 6.23 -15.49 7.83
C VAL A 144 4.90 -15.58 7.10
N SER A 145 4.90 -16.21 5.91
CA SER A 145 3.66 -16.48 5.17
C SER A 145 2.73 -17.35 6.01
N ARG A 146 1.42 -17.06 5.97
CA ARG A 146 0.39 -17.93 6.57
C ARG A 146 0.19 -19.17 5.69
N GLU A 147 -0.33 -20.25 6.26
CA GLU A 147 -0.54 -21.53 5.55
C GLU A 147 -1.94 -21.69 4.97
N GLY A 148 -2.81 -20.69 5.19
CA GLY A 148 -4.18 -20.64 4.70
C GLY A 148 -4.32 -20.08 3.29
N ALA A 149 -5.55 -19.70 2.95
CA ALA A 149 -5.94 -19.01 1.75
C ALA A 149 -6.56 -17.63 2.06
N ALA A 150 -6.40 -16.68 1.14
CA ALA A 150 -7.07 -15.39 1.22
C ALA A 150 -8.33 -15.40 0.34
N VAL A 151 -9.49 -15.20 0.96
CA VAL A 151 -10.78 -15.09 0.27
C VAL A 151 -11.05 -13.62 0.00
N HIS A 152 -11.11 -13.23 -1.27
CA HIS A 152 -11.34 -11.86 -1.71
C HIS A 152 -12.79 -11.72 -2.20
N ILE A 153 -13.60 -10.96 -1.50
CA ILE A 153 -14.98 -10.64 -1.88
C ILE A 153 -15.00 -9.21 -2.38
N ASN A 154 -15.13 -9.03 -3.68
CA ASN A 154 -14.95 -7.74 -4.33
C ASN A 154 -16.28 -7.07 -4.66
N ALA A 155 -16.30 -5.73 -4.69
CA ALA A 155 -17.43 -4.93 -5.11
C ALA A 155 -17.54 -4.85 -6.64
N PHE A 156 -18.67 -4.33 -7.12
CA PHE A 156 -18.97 -4.26 -8.55
C PHE A 156 -18.33 -3.07 -9.28
N ASN A 157 -17.98 -2.03 -8.57
CA ASN A 157 -17.64 -0.73 -9.15
C ASN A 157 -16.28 -0.70 -9.86
N PHE A 158 -15.28 -1.43 -9.35
CA PHE A 158 -13.95 -1.59 -9.93
C PHE A 158 -13.57 -3.07 -10.00
N PRO A 159 -14.17 -3.85 -10.93
CA PRO A 159 -14.02 -5.31 -10.97
C PRO A 159 -12.61 -5.78 -11.27
N VAL A 160 -11.78 -4.97 -11.95
CA VAL A 160 -10.37 -5.29 -12.22
C VAL A 160 -9.46 -4.76 -11.12
N TRP A 161 -9.57 -3.48 -10.78
CA TRP A 161 -8.75 -2.89 -9.70
C TRP A 161 -9.00 -3.58 -8.38
N GLY A 162 -10.27 -3.70 -7.95
CA GLY A 162 -10.62 -4.31 -6.66
C GLY A 162 -10.14 -5.76 -6.51
N MET A 163 -10.01 -6.51 -7.61
CA MET A 163 -9.34 -7.80 -7.61
C MET A 163 -7.83 -7.67 -7.47
N LEU A 164 -7.19 -6.83 -8.30
CA LEU A 164 -5.73 -6.77 -8.40
C LEU A 164 -5.07 -6.12 -7.19
N GLU A 165 -5.73 -5.14 -6.54
CA GLU A 165 -5.21 -4.49 -5.32
C GLU A 165 -5.12 -5.44 -4.12
N LYS A 166 -6.00 -6.45 -4.05
CA LYS A 166 -5.97 -7.51 -3.03
C LYS A 166 -5.05 -8.65 -3.43
N LEU A 167 -5.08 -9.02 -4.72
CA LEU A 167 -4.28 -10.13 -5.25
C LEU A 167 -2.77 -9.87 -5.12
N ALA A 168 -2.32 -8.65 -5.43
CA ALA A 168 -0.89 -8.33 -5.44
C ALA A 168 -0.23 -8.47 -4.06
N PRO A 169 -0.71 -7.84 -2.97
CA PRO A 169 -0.12 -8.02 -1.64
C PRO A 169 -0.29 -9.45 -1.12
N THR A 170 -1.39 -10.15 -1.44
CA THR A 170 -1.65 -11.54 -1.04
C THR A 170 -0.61 -12.49 -1.62
N LEU A 171 -0.38 -12.43 -2.94
CA LEU A 171 0.63 -13.26 -3.60
C LEU A 171 2.05 -12.91 -3.12
N LEU A 172 2.34 -11.63 -2.92
CA LEU A 172 3.64 -11.20 -2.41
C LEU A 172 3.88 -11.68 -0.97
N ALA A 173 2.82 -11.79 -0.15
CA ALA A 173 2.86 -12.40 1.18
C ALA A 173 3.07 -13.92 1.16
N GLY A 174 2.88 -14.56 -0.01
CA GLY A 174 3.01 -16.01 -0.17
C GLY A 174 1.73 -16.78 0.15
N MET A 175 0.56 -16.12 0.10
CA MET A 175 -0.75 -16.75 0.24
C MET A 175 -1.44 -16.92 -1.12
N PRO A 176 -2.12 -18.06 -1.37
CA PRO A 176 -3.02 -18.23 -2.50
C PRO A 176 -4.32 -17.44 -2.31
N ALA A 177 -4.95 -17.04 -3.41
CA ALA A 177 -6.17 -16.24 -3.40
C ALA A 177 -7.36 -16.99 -4.03
N ILE A 178 -8.53 -16.86 -3.40
CA ILE A 178 -9.83 -17.26 -3.92
C ILE A 178 -10.63 -15.99 -4.15
N VAL A 179 -10.83 -15.61 -5.40
CA VAL A 179 -11.49 -14.37 -5.80
C VAL A 179 -12.97 -14.61 -6.05
N LYS A 180 -13.82 -13.84 -5.40
CA LYS A 180 -15.28 -13.80 -5.62
C LYS A 180 -15.66 -12.37 -6.05
N PRO A 181 -15.84 -12.09 -7.35
CA PRO A 181 -16.33 -10.80 -7.82
C PRO A 181 -17.80 -10.59 -7.45
N ALA A 182 -18.22 -9.33 -7.44
CA ALA A 182 -19.64 -9.00 -7.43
C ALA A 182 -20.30 -9.54 -8.70
N THR A 183 -21.49 -10.16 -8.56
CA THR A 183 -22.14 -10.85 -9.68
C THR A 183 -22.40 -9.92 -10.86
N ALA A 184 -22.83 -8.68 -10.63
CA ALA A 184 -23.20 -7.73 -11.67
C ALA A 184 -22.09 -7.46 -12.71
N THR A 185 -20.82 -7.60 -12.32
CA THR A 185 -19.64 -7.32 -13.18
C THR A 185 -18.69 -8.51 -13.28
N ALA A 186 -19.11 -9.68 -12.82
CA ALA A 186 -18.26 -10.88 -12.75
C ALA A 186 -17.70 -11.31 -14.13
N TYR A 187 -18.38 -11.01 -15.22
CA TYR A 187 -17.93 -11.32 -16.57
C TYR A 187 -16.61 -10.65 -16.95
N LEU A 188 -16.35 -9.43 -16.44
CA LEU A 188 -15.08 -8.74 -16.68
C LEU A 188 -13.96 -9.36 -15.83
N THR A 189 -14.21 -9.65 -14.56
CA THR A 189 -13.24 -10.33 -13.70
C THR A 189 -12.91 -11.74 -14.22
N GLU A 190 -13.92 -12.50 -14.68
CA GLU A 190 -13.72 -13.83 -15.27
C GLU A 190 -12.79 -13.77 -16.49
N LEU A 191 -12.99 -12.79 -17.39
CA LEU A 191 -12.11 -12.60 -18.54
C LEU A 191 -10.66 -12.31 -18.09
N VAL A 192 -10.45 -11.43 -17.12
CA VAL A 192 -9.10 -11.12 -16.62
C VAL A 192 -8.46 -12.35 -15.99
N VAL A 193 -9.19 -13.10 -15.15
CA VAL A 193 -8.67 -14.33 -14.54
C VAL A 193 -8.36 -15.39 -15.60
N ARG A 194 -9.18 -15.52 -16.63
CA ARG A 194 -8.92 -16.40 -17.76
C ARG A 194 -7.58 -16.09 -18.44
N ARG A 195 -7.30 -14.81 -18.69
CA ARG A 195 -6.02 -14.39 -19.27
C ARG A 195 -4.83 -14.59 -18.32
N ILE A 196 -5.05 -14.47 -17.00
CA ILE A 196 -4.04 -14.81 -15.99
C ILE A 196 -3.72 -16.31 -16.04
N VAL A 197 -4.73 -17.17 -16.01
CA VAL A 197 -4.58 -18.63 -16.04
C VAL A 197 -3.90 -19.10 -17.33
N GLU A 198 -4.36 -18.60 -18.48
CA GLU A 198 -3.76 -18.93 -19.80
C GLU A 198 -2.29 -18.53 -19.90
N SER A 199 -1.85 -17.50 -19.18
CA SER A 199 -0.46 -17.05 -19.18
C SER A 199 0.51 -18.02 -18.51
N LYS A 200 0.03 -18.89 -17.63
CA LYS A 200 0.82 -19.83 -16.80
C LYS A 200 1.93 -19.15 -15.98
N ILE A 201 1.78 -17.85 -15.70
CA ILE A 201 2.76 -17.10 -14.89
C ILE A 201 2.63 -17.48 -13.41
N LEU A 202 1.41 -17.63 -12.91
CA LEU A 202 1.17 -18.04 -11.54
C LEU A 202 1.24 -19.57 -11.40
N PRO A 203 1.77 -20.09 -10.29
CA PRO A 203 1.74 -21.51 -10.02
C PRO A 203 0.30 -22.02 -9.85
N GLU A 204 0.10 -23.31 -10.09
CA GLU A 204 -1.21 -23.95 -9.89
C GLU A 204 -1.71 -23.74 -8.45
N GLY A 205 -3.00 -23.48 -8.30
CA GLY A 205 -3.65 -23.23 -7.00
C GLY A 205 -3.37 -21.85 -6.37
N ALA A 206 -2.48 -21.03 -6.95
CA ALA A 206 -2.20 -19.69 -6.44
C ALA A 206 -3.38 -18.71 -6.61
N LEU A 207 -4.21 -18.92 -7.62
CA LEU A 207 -5.40 -18.12 -7.90
C LEU A 207 -6.56 -19.04 -8.26
N GLN A 208 -7.69 -18.83 -7.63
CA GLN A 208 -8.99 -19.44 -7.96
C GLN A 208 -10.07 -18.36 -8.10
N LEU A 209 -11.11 -18.64 -8.86
CA LEU A 209 -12.24 -17.73 -9.12
C LEU A 209 -13.55 -18.44 -8.84
N VAL A 210 -14.45 -17.77 -8.11
CA VAL A 210 -15.82 -18.23 -7.86
C VAL A 210 -16.81 -17.24 -8.47
N CYS A 211 -17.47 -17.61 -9.56
CA CYS A 211 -18.55 -16.86 -10.18
C CYS A 211 -19.90 -17.32 -9.62
N GLY A 212 -20.47 -16.55 -8.70
CA GLY A 212 -21.72 -16.89 -8.03
C GLY A 212 -21.68 -16.57 -6.53
N SER A 213 -22.47 -17.30 -5.74
CA SER A 213 -22.47 -17.20 -4.28
C SER A 213 -21.25 -17.89 -3.67
N LEU A 214 -20.96 -17.60 -2.39
CA LEU A 214 -19.89 -18.29 -1.65
C LEU A 214 -20.35 -19.64 -1.05
N GLY A 215 -21.63 -19.99 -1.22
CA GLY A 215 -22.17 -21.23 -0.62
C GLY A 215 -21.80 -21.37 0.86
N ASP A 216 -21.22 -22.50 1.21
CA ASP A 216 -20.73 -22.85 2.54
C ASP A 216 -19.22 -22.60 2.74
N LEU A 217 -18.55 -21.85 1.85
CA LEU A 217 -17.10 -21.60 1.92
C LEU A 217 -16.65 -21.15 3.30
N PHE A 218 -17.45 -20.30 3.96
CA PHE A 218 -17.12 -19.77 5.28
C PHE A 218 -17.09 -20.83 6.37
N ASP A 219 -17.87 -21.92 6.24
CA ASP A 219 -17.87 -23.04 7.20
C ASP A 219 -16.53 -23.78 7.24
N HIS A 220 -15.75 -23.69 6.16
CA HIS A 220 -14.46 -24.38 6.00
C HIS A 220 -13.25 -23.49 6.32
N LEU A 221 -13.46 -22.24 6.75
CA LEU A 221 -12.36 -21.34 7.15
C LEU A 221 -11.70 -21.77 8.45
N ASN A 222 -10.40 -21.54 8.55
CA ASN A 222 -9.60 -21.80 9.77
C ASN A 222 -8.72 -20.59 10.14
N CYS A 223 -7.97 -20.71 11.25
CA CYS A 223 -7.16 -19.63 11.81
C CYS A 223 -6.03 -19.14 10.89
N GLN A 224 -5.65 -19.89 9.86
CA GLN A 224 -4.61 -19.50 8.90
C GLN A 224 -5.16 -18.71 7.72
N ASP A 225 -6.48 -18.72 7.50
CA ASP A 225 -7.10 -18.01 6.41
C ASP A 225 -7.26 -16.51 6.69
N ALA A 226 -7.50 -15.76 5.62
CA ALA A 226 -7.88 -14.36 5.69
C ALA A 226 -9.08 -14.10 4.75
N VAL A 227 -9.94 -13.17 5.15
CA VAL A 227 -11.03 -12.66 4.33
C VAL A 227 -10.77 -11.17 4.09
N SER A 228 -10.76 -10.74 2.84
CA SER A 228 -10.78 -9.33 2.46
C SER A 228 -12.08 -9.02 1.72
N PHE A 229 -12.86 -8.13 2.28
CA PHE A 229 -14.20 -7.81 1.83
C PHE A 229 -14.31 -6.34 1.43
N THR A 230 -14.87 -6.08 0.25
CA THR A 230 -15.30 -4.74 -0.17
C THR A 230 -16.77 -4.78 -0.54
N GLY A 231 -17.59 -3.96 0.12
CA GLY A 231 -19.04 -3.90 -0.12
C GLY A 231 -19.80 -3.18 1.00
N SER A 232 -21.10 -3.45 1.16
CA SER A 232 -21.90 -2.77 2.18
C SER A 232 -21.53 -3.14 3.61
N ALA A 233 -21.62 -2.17 4.53
CA ALA A 233 -21.40 -2.37 5.97
C ALA A 233 -22.31 -3.45 6.55
N GLN A 234 -23.56 -3.54 6.06
CA GLN A 234 -24.51 -4.59 6.47
C GLN A 234 -23.99 -6.00 6.12
N THR A 235 -23.47 -6.19 4.91
CA THR A 235 -22.92 -7.48 4.50
C THR A 235 -21.64 -7.79 5.27
N ALA A 236 -20.74 -6.82 5.44
CA ALA A 236 -19.52 -7.00 6.23
C ALA A 236 -19.84 -7.43 7.68
N SER A 237 -20.79 -6.77 8.33
CA SER A 237 -21.21 -7.10 9.69
C SER A 237 -21.72 -8.55 9.79
N ARG A 238 -22.56 -8.98 8.84
CA ARG A 238 -23.06 -10.35 8.78
C ARG A 238 -21.95 -11.38 8.59
N LEU A 239 -21.00 -11.13 7.69
CA LEU A 239 -19.88 -12.04 7.44
C LEU A 239 -18.89 -12.08 8.61
N ARG A 240 -18.65 -10.94 9.26
CA ARG A 240 -17.71 -10.84 10.40
C ARG A 240 -18.16 -11.64 11.62
N VAL A 241 -19.48 -11.78 11.84
CA VAL A 241 -20.02 -12.55 12.93
C VAL A 241 -20.29 -14.03 12.57
N HIS A 242 -19.88 -14.47 11.39
CA HIS A 242 -20.02 -15.87 10.98
C HIS A 242 -19.31 -16.79 12.00
N PRO A 243 -19.96 -17.92 12.43
CA PRO A 243 -19.42 -18.77 13.51
C PRO A 243 -17.98 -19.22 13.29
N ALA A 244 -17.59 -19.59 12.07
CA ALA A 244 -16.22 -20.00 11.77
C ALA A 244 -15.23 -18.83 11.87
N VAL A 245 -15.61 -17.63 11.40
CA VAL A 245 -14.77 -16.42 11.51
C VAL A 245 -14.49 -16.08 12.97
N VAL A 246 -15.53 -16.13 13.82
CA VAL A 246 -15.41 -15.84 15.26
C VAL A 246 -14.62 -16.94 15.97
N ARG A 247 -15.00 -18.23 15.76
CA ARG A 247 -14.39 -19.38 16.43
C ARG A 247 -12.90 -19.51 16.17
N HIS A 248 -12.48 -19.28 14.92
CA HIS A 248 -11.10 -19.47 14.48
C HIS A 248 -10.30 -18.17 14.44
N ALA A 249 -10.91 -17.04 14.89
CA ALA A 249 -10.30 -15.72 14.81
C ALA A 249 -9.71 -15.45 13.40
N VAL A 250 -10.48 -15.79 12.36
CA VAL A 250 -10.07 -15.58 10.95
C VAL A 250 -9.83 -14.10 10.74
N ARG A 251 -8.69 -13.75 10.14
CA ARG A 251 -8.40 -12.36 9.84
C ARG A 251 -9.41 -11.80 8.84
N PHE A 252 -10.17 -10.80 9.27
CA PHE A 252 -11.23 -10.19 8.48
C PHE A 252 -10.92 -8.72 8.23
N ILE A 253 -10.53 -8.40 6.99
CA ILE A 253 -10.24 -7.05 6.51
C ILE A 253 -11.48 -6.58 5.75
N ALA A 254 -12.00 -5.40 6.07
CA ALA A 254 -13.18 -4.88 5.40
C ALA A 254 -13.00 -3.42 4.99
N GLU A 255 -13.42 -3.13 3.76
CA GLU A 255 -13.71 -1.81 3.24
C GLU A 255 -15.21 -1.72 3.00
N THR A 256 -15.88 -0.76 3.65
CA THR A 256 -17.34 -0.66 3.62
C THR A 256 -17.81 0.76 3.30
N ASP A 257 -19.05 1.08 3.67
CA ASP A 257 -19.71 2.35 3.38
C ASP A 257 -18.88 3.56 3.83
N SER A 258 -18.94 4.64 3.07
CA SER A 258 -18.18 5.85 3.40
C SER A 258 -18.93 7.12 3.05
N LEU A 259 -18.94 8.07 3.99
CA LEU A 259 -19.48 9.42 3.78
C LEU A 259 -18.34 10.44 3.64
N ASN A 260 -17.56 10.26 2.58
CA ASN A 260 -16.37 11.07 2.33
C ASN A 260 -16.71 12.55 2.23
N SER A 261 -15.87 13.35 2.89
CA SER A 261 -16.03 14.81 2.97
C SER A 261 -14.97 15.51 2.14
N SER A 262 -15.37 16.58 1.44
CA SER A 262 -14.44 17.54 0.85
C SER A 262 -14.68 18.90 1.49
N ILE A 263 -13.64 19.53 2.02
CA ILE A 263 -13.72 20.80 2.72
C ILE A 263 -13.09 21.90 1.87
N LEU A 264 -13.88 22.90 1.50
CA LEU A 264 -13.38 24.18 1.02
C LEU A 264 -13.03 25.04 2.24
N ALA A 265 -11.77 25.35 2.45
CA ALA A 265 -11.33 26.14 3.60
C ALA A 265 -11.76 27.62 3.51
N PRO A 266 -11.85 28.37 4.61
CA PRO A 266 -12.29 29.76 4.60
C PRO A 266 -11.44 30.72 3.77
N ASP A 267 -10.19 30.38 3.50
CA ASP A 267 -9.26 31.14 2.66
C ASP A 267 -9.45 30.89 1.15
N ALA A 268 -10.20 29.86 0.79
CA ALA A 268 -10.48 29.47 -0.59
C ALA A 268 -11.79 30.09 -1.09
N VAL A 269 -11.81 31.38 -1.29
CA VAL A 269 -12.99 32.15 -1.74
C VAL A 269 -13.11 32.18 -3.27
N ALA A 270 -14.27 32.55 -3.79
CA ALA A 270 -14.49 32.72 -5.25
C ALA A 270 -13.40 33.59 -5.88
N GLY A 271 -12.85 33.13 -6.99
CA GLY A 271 -11.73 33.76 -7.70
C GLY A 271 -10.35 33.28 -7.26
N THR A 272 -10.24 32.42 -6.26
CA THR A 272 -8.97 31.74 -5.92
C THR A 272 -8.83 30.42 -6.71
N ALA A 273 -7.58 29.98 -6.89
CA ALA A 273 -7.30 28.71 -7.57
C ALA A 273 -7.87 27.51 -6.78
N GLU A 274 -7.82 27.57 -5.45
CA GLU A 274 -8.33 26.55 -4.55
C GLU A 274 -9.85 26.38 -4.67
N PHE A 275 -10.59 27.47 -4.87
CA PHE A 275 -12.02 27.42 -5.16
C PHE A 275 -12.32 26.68 -6.46
N ASP A 276 -11.63 27.05 -7.54
CA ASP A 276 -11.84 26.42 -8.84
C ASP A 276 -11.47 24.93 -8.83
N LEU A 277 -10.39 24.58 -8.12
CA LEU A 277 -9.96 23.19 -7.92
C LEU A 277 -11.00 22.39 -7.13
N TYR A 278 -11.59 22.99 -6.09
CA TYR A 278 -12.66 22.37 -5.31
C TYR A 278 -13.89 22.06 -6.16
N ILE A 279 -14.38 23.05 -6.93
CA ILE A 279 -15.52 22.87 -7.82
C ILE A 279 -15.26 21.72 -8.83
N LYS A 280 -14.08 21.75 -9.45
CA LYS A 280 -13.67 20.71 -10.41
C LYS A 280 -13.65 19.33 -9.77
N GLU A 281 -13.13 19.20 -8.55
CA GLU A 281 -13.02 17.91 -7.86
C GLU A 281 -14.37 17.37 -7.42
N VAL A 282 -15.26 18.19 -6.86
CA VAL A 282 -16.63 17.78 -6.52
C VAL A 282 -17.37 17.26 -7.75
N VAL A 283 -17.32 17.98 -8.86
CA VAL A 283 -17.95 17.55 -10.12
C VAL A 283 -17.36 16.25 -10.63
N ARG A 284 -16.03 16.11 -10.59
CA ARG A 284 -15.32 14.88 -10.98
C ARG A 284 -15.78 13.69 -10.15
N GLU A 285 -15.84 13.85 -8.83
CA GLU A 285 -16.20 12.78 -7.92
C GLU A 285 -17.66 12.36 -8.02
N MET A 286 -18.55 13.27 -8.42
CA MET A 286 -19.94 12.95 -8.72
C MET A 286 -20.12 12.20 -10.04
N THR A 287 -19.24 12.41 -11.04
CA THR A 287 -19.48 11.97 -12.41
C THR A 287 -18.61 10.78 -12.86
N VAL A 288 -17.39 10.67 -12.36
CA VAL A 288 -16.53 9.51 -12.65
C VAL A 288 -17.20 8.24 -12.12
N LYS A 289 -17.33 7.23 -12.98
CA LYS A 289 -18.04 5.97 -12.70
C LYS A 289 -19.49 6.17 -12.25
N ALA A 290 -20.14 7.25 -12.70
CA ALA A 290 -21.45 7.69 -12.22
C ALA A 290 -21.53 7.79 -10.70
N GLY A 291 -20.48 8.29 -10.05
CA GLY A 291 -20.39 8.42 -8.60
C GLY A 291 -20.35 7.11 -7.80
N GLN A 292 -20.29 5.94 -8.47
CA GLN A 292 -20.22 4.62 -7.84
C GLN A 292 -18.80 4.32 -7.37
N LYS A 293 -18.28 5.16 -6.48
CA LYS A 293 -16.94 5.05 -5.91
C LYS A 293 -17.05 5.04 -4.39
N CYS A 294 -16.35 4.12 -3.74
CA CYS A 294 -16.23 4.08 -2.30
C CYS A 294 -15.63 5.38 -1.72
N THR A 295 -14.82 6.07 -2.52
CA THR A 295 -14.17 7.34 -2.16
C THR A 295 -14.91 8.59 -2.68
N ALA A 296 -16.05 8.48 -3.37
CA ALA A 296 -16.75 9.66 -3.92
C ALA A 296 -17.12 10.67 -2.82
N ILE A 297 -17.04 11.96 -3.16
CA ILE A 297 -17.43 13.04 -2.24
C ILE A 297 -18.95 13.00 -2.05
N ARG A 298 -19.39 12.69 -0.82
CA ARG A 298 -20.79 12.70 -0.44
C ARG A 298 -21.18 13.99 0.26
N LYS A 299 -20.25 14.58 1.02
CA LYS A 299 -20.43 15.85 1.74
C LYS A 299 -19.44 16.89 1.22
N ALA A 300 -19.96 17.91 0.55
CA ALA A 300 -19.21 19.07 0.08
C ALA A 300 -19.34 20.17 1.13
N LEU A 301 -18.41 20.21 2.10
CA LEU A 301 -18.40 21.18 3.20
C LEU A 301 -17.83 22.52 2.74
N VAL A 302 -18.59 23.60 2.95
CA VAL A 302 -18.24 24.93 2.47
C VAL A 302 -18.51 26.00 3.53
N PRO A 303 -17.72 27.09 3.61
CA PRO A 303 -18.07 28.20 4.48
C PRO A 303 -19.47 28.70 4.16
N ALA A 304 -20.30 28.98 5.19
CA ALA A 304 -21.67 29.48 4.98
C ALA A 304 -21.69 30.73 4.10
N ALA A 305 -20.70 31.61 4.25
CA ALA A 305 -20.57 32.82 3.43
C ALA A 305 -20.26 32.54 1.94
N ALA A 306 -19.63 31.41 1.60
CA ALA A 306 -19.30 31.04 0.24
C ALA A 306 -20.33 30.09 -0.40
N ALA A 307 -21.34 29.63 0.35
CA ALA A 307 -22.25 28.59 -0.08
C ALA A 307 -23.00 28.94 -1.37
N ALA A 308 -23.45 30.19 -1.54
CA ALA A 308 -24.14 30.64 -2.74
C ALA A 308 -23.25 30.57 -3.99
N ASP A 309 -22.00 31.03 -3.89
CA ASP A 309 -21.03 31.00 -4.98
C ASP A 309 -20.68 29.55 -5.37
N VAL A 310 -20.48 28.68 -4.39
CA VAL A 310 -20.21 27.26 -4.62
C VAL A 310 -21.40 26.60 -5.30
N VAL A 311 -22.61 26.81 -4.83
CA VAL A 311 -23.83 26.25 -5.42
C VAL A 311 -23.96 26.70 -6.88
N ALA A 312 -23.82 27.99 -7.16
CA ALA A 312 -23.89 28.52 -8.51
C ALA A 312 -22.84 27.91 -9.44
N ALA A 313 -21.58 27.80 -8.96
CA ALA A 313 -20.48 27.21 -9.72
C ALA A 313 -20.70 25.72 -10.00
N LEU A 314 -21.14 24.92 -9.01
CA LEU A 314 -21.45 23.51 -9.18
C LEU A 314 -22.61 23.28 -10.13
N GLN A 315 -23.72 24.05 -10.01
CA GLN A 315 -24.85 23.97 -10.93
C GLN A 315 -24.42 24.25 -12.39
N ALA A 316 -23.63 25.31 -12.61
CA ALA A 316 -23.12 25.66 -13.93
C ALA A 316 -22.20 24.57 -14.51
N ALA A 317 -21.38 23.91 -13.68
CA ALA A 317 -20.49 22.84 -14.10
C ALA A 317 -21.25 21.54 -14.38
N LEU A 318 -22.17 21.13 -13.52
CA LEU A 318 -22.98 19.92 -13.67
C LEU A 318 -23.89 19.95 -14.88
N LYS A 319 -24.42 21.14 -15.25
CA LYS A 319 -25.23 21.31 -16.47
C LYS A 319 -24.50 20.94 -17.77
N LYS A 320 -23.16 20.95 -17.75
CA LYS A 320 -22.32 20.61 -18.91
C LYS A 320 -22.05 19.11 -19.03
N ILE A 321 -22.50 18.31 -18.07
CA ILE A 321 -22.23 16.86 -18.03
C ILE A 321 -23.18 16.16 -18.99
N ILE A 322 -22.62 15.52 -20.00
CA ILE A 322 -23.36 14.70 -20.96
C ILE A 322 -23.47 13.28 -20.39
N VAL A 323 -24.71 12.85 -20.15
CA VAL A 323 -25.07 11.49 -19.73
C VAL A 323 -25.47 10.69 -20.96
N GLY A 324 -24.98 9.45 -21.10
CA GLY A 324 -25.33 8.67 -22.29
C GLY A 324 -24.60 7.34 -22.41
N ASP A 325 -24.62 6.80 -23.62
CA ASP A 325 -23.88 5.59 -23.98
C ASP A 325 -22.38 5.81 -23.75
N PRO A 326 -21.73 5.07 -22.84
CA PRO A 326 -20.33 5.29 -22.50
C PRO A 326 -19.33 5.03 -23.65
N ARG A 327 -19.80 4.43 -24.76
CA ARG A 327 -19.00 4.19 -25.97
C ARG A 327 -18.89 5.41 -26.88
N LEU A 328 -19.75 6.42 -26.69
CA LEU A 328 -19.79 7.61 -27.55
C LEU A 328 -18.77 8.65 -27.04
N ASP A 329 -18.10 9.26 -28.02
CA ASP A 329 -17.26 10.42 -27.75
C ASP A 329 -18.10 11.59 -27.20
N GLY A 330 -17.54 12.29 -26.19
CA GLY A 330 -18.23 13.41 -25.54
C GLY A 330 -19.11 12.99 -24.36
N VAL A 331 -19.55 11.75 -24.25
CA VAL A 331 -20.25 11.25 -23.07
C VAL A 331 -19.30 11.23 -21.89
N ARG A 332 -19.68 11.98 -20.84
CA ARG A 332 -18.87 12.13 -19.63
C ARG A 332 -19.25 11.16 -18.53
N MET A 333 -20.50 10.70 -18.53
CA MET A 333 -21.04 9.81 -17.51
C MET A 333 -21.97 8.77 -18.14
N GLY A 334 -21.69 7.51 -17.91
CA GLY A 334 -22.54 6.38 -18.29
C GLY A 334 -23.62 6.09 -17.25
N PRO A 335 -24.35 4.96 -17.40
CA PRO A 335 -25.35 4.52 -16.42
C PRO A 335 -24.70 3.94 -15.15
N LEU A 336 -25.52 3.74 -14.13
CA LEU A 336 -25.22 2.88 -12.99
C LEU A 336 -25.14 1.41 -13.45
N VAL A 337 -24.53 0.56 -12.63
CA VAL A 337 -24.24 -0.83 -13.02
C VAL A 337 -25.48 -1.67 -13.30
N SER A 338 -26.62 -1.35 -12.70
CA SER A 338 -27.88 -2.10 -12.87
C SER A 338 -29.11 -1.28 -12.47
N GLN A 339 -30.30 -1.77 -12.83
CA GLN A 339 -31.57 -1.16 -12.44
C GLN A 339 -31.82 -1.24 -10.93
N GLU A 340 -31.34 -2.29 -10.28
CA GLU A 340 -31.41 -2.43 -8.82
C GLU A 340 -30.59 -1.33 -8.14
N GLN A 341 -29.37 -1.07 -8.63
CA GLN A 341 -28.54 0.02 -8.12
C GLN A 341 -29.17 1.39 -8.37
N ARG A 342 -29.82 1.58 -9.54
CA ARG A 342 -30.59 2.81 -9.82
C ARG A 342 -31.71 3.00 -8.83
N SER A 343 -32.46 1.97 -8.55
CA SER A 343 -33.58 2.01 -7.57
C SER A 343 -33.09 2.32 -6.16
N ASP A 344 -31.98 1.72 -5.72
CA ASP A 344 -31.39 1.99 -4.41
C ASP A 344 -30.93 3.45 -4.31
N VAL A 345 -30.20 3.97 -5.30
CA VAL A 345 -29.75 5.38 -5.32
C VAL A 345 -30.92 6.35 -5.21
N LEU A 346 -32.00 6.14 -5.98
CA LEU A 346 -33.17 7.00 -5.94
C LEU A 346 -33.90 6.93 -4.59
N ALA A 347 -33.98 5.75 -3.97
CA ALA A 347 -34.52 5.60 -2.62
C ALA A 347 -33.68 6.37 -1.58
N ARG A 348 -32.35 6.29 -1.65
CA ARG A 348 -31.44 7.07 -0.76
C ARG A 348 -31.56 8.58 -0.99
N VAL A 349 -31.72 9.01 -2.24
CA VAL A 349 -31.98 10.43 -2.56
C VAL A 349 -33.29 10.89 -1.92
N ALA A 350 -34.34 10.07 -1.95
CA ALA A 350 -35.62 10.40 -1.29
C ALA A 350 -35.45 10.60 0.24
N GLU A 351 -34.64 9.74 0.90
CA GLU A 351 -34.31 9.90 2.32
C GLU A 351 -33.54 11.22 2.57
N LEU A 352 -32.53 11.53 1.75
CA LEU A 352 -31.74 12.75 1.89
C LEU A 352 -32.59 14.02 1.68
N ARG A 353 -33.58 13.99 0.77
CA ARG A 353 -34.49 15.11 0.50
C ARG A 353 -35.40 15.46 1.67
N ALA A 354 -35.55 14.60 2.66
CA ALA A 354 -36.24 14.95 3.91
C ALA A 354 -35.55 16.13 4.63
N GLU A 355 -34.21 16.27 4.51
CA GLU A 355 -33.39 17.26 5.24
C GLU A 355 -32.59 18.20 4.33
N ALA A 356 -32.60 17.97 3.01
CA ALA A 356 -31.86 18.75 2.02
C ALA A 356 -32.72 19.06 0.79
N ASP A 357 -32.47 20.20 0.18
CA ASP A 357 -33.15 20.62 -1.06
C ASP A 357 -32.36 20.13 -2.27
N LEU A 358 -33.06 19.52 -3.24
CA LEU A 358 -32.47 19.17 -4.54
C LEU A 358 -32.30 20.48 -5.32
N ILE A 359 -31.07 20.88 -5.57
CA ILE A 359 -30.72 22.17 -6.19
C ILE A 359 -30.20 22.02 -7.62
N ALA A 360 -29.78 20.80 -8.04
CA ALA A 360 -29.45 20.51 -9.43
C ALA A 360 -29.74 19.04 -9.76
N GLY A 361 -30.08 18.82 -11.02
CA GLY A 361 -30.48 17.52 -11.57
C GLY A 361 -31.96 17.21 -11.37
N ASP A 362 -32.51 16.46 -12.32
CA ASP A 362 -33.90 15.97 -12.26
C ASP A 362 -33.90 14.52 -12.77
N SER A 363 -34.20 13.58 -11.86
CA SER A 363 -34.23 12.14 -12.17
C SER A 363 -35.38 11.74 -13.11
N GLU A 364 -36.40 12.58 -13.24
CA GLU A 364 -37.56 12.34 -14.08
C GLU A 364 -37.40 12.96 -15.49
N GLN A 365 -36.65 14.08 -15.56
CA GLN A 365 -36.51 14.85 -16.81
C GLN A 365 -35.04 15.19 -17.10
N PHE A 366 -34.36 14.32 -17.82
CA PHE A 366 -33.00 14.55 -18.31
C PHE A 366 -32.76 13.83 -19.64
N GLU A 367 -31.83 14.35 -20.42
CA GLU A 367 -31.45 13.76 -21.70
C GLU A 367 -30.40 12.67 -21.54
N VAL A 368 -30.51 11.61 -22.34
CA VAL A 368 -29.53 10.52 -22.45
C VAL A 368 -29.07 10.42 -23.89
N GLN A 369 -27.79 10.67 -24.12
CA GLN A 369 -27.24 10.66 -25.47
C GLN A 369 -26.95 9.22 -25.92
N GLY A 370 -27.53 8.84 -27.07
CA GLY A 370 -27.21 7.60 -27.79
C GLY A 370 -27.72 6.31 -27.15
N ALA A 371 -28.59 6.40 -26.13
CA ALA A 371 -29.18 5.24 -25.47
C ALA A 371 -30.62 5.50 -25.02
N ASP A 372 -31.35 4.43 -24.76
CA ASP A 372 -32.72 4.50 -24.23
C ASP A 372 -32.70 4.61 -22.71
N ARG A 373 -33.15 5.74 -22.18
CA ARG A 373 -33.25 6.01 -20.76
C ARG A 373 -34.10 4.97 -19.98
N ALA A 374 -35.14 4.43 -20.64
CA ALA A 374 -36.04 3.48 -19.99
C ALA A 374 -35.41 2.08 -19.87
N ARG A 375 -34.47 1.74 -20.73
CA ARG A 375 -33.78 0.44 -20.73
C ARG A 375 -32.50 0.43 -19.90
N GLY A 376 -31.73 1.52 -19.96
CA GLY A 376 -30.47 1.65 -19.21
C GLY A 376 -30.68 2.16 -17.77
N ALA A 377 -29.70 1.93 -16.93
CA ALA A 377 -29.73 2.31 -15.51
C ALA A 377 -29.25 3.77 -15.29
N PHE A 378 -29.72 4.71 -16.10
CA PHE A 378 -29.28 6.10 -16.06
C PHE A 378 -29.86 6.88 -14.88
N VAL A 379 -28.99 7.70 -14.24
CA VAL A 379 -29.34 8.73 -13.24
C VAL A 379 -28.49 9.96 -13.56
N PRO A 380 -29.06 11.18 -13.61
CA PRO A 380 -28.26 12.39 -13.82
C PRO A 380 -27.48 12.74 -12.54
N PRO A 381 -26.48 13.63 -12.58
CA PRO A 381 -25.88 14.17 -11.36
C PRO A 381 -26.93 14.91 -10.52
N LEU A 382 -27.06 14.53 -9.25
CA LEU A 382 -28.03 15.09 -8.31
C LEU A 382 -27.28 15.82 -7.19
N LEU A 383 -27.45 17.12 -7.09
CA LEU A 383 -26.84 17.97 -6.08
C LEU A 383 -27.88 18.45 -5.08
N LEU A 384 -27.62 18.19 -3.80
CA LEU A 384 -28.47 18.64 -2.69
C LEU A 384 -27.78 19.74 -1.90
N LEU A 385 -28.58 20.54 -1.19
CA LEU A 385 -28.13 21.55 -0.23
C LEU A 385 -28.79 21.27 1.11
N SER A 386 -27.99 21.05 2.15
CA SER A 386 -28.49 20.85 3.51
C SER A 386 -29.12 22.12 4.06
N ARG A 387 -30.34 21.97 4.62
CA ARG A 387 -31.07 23.09 5.23
C ARG A 387 -30.56 23.46 6.60
N ASP A 388 -30.22 22.47 7.41
CA ASP A 388 -29.69 22.64 8.76
C ASP A 388 -28.65 21.55 9.06
N PRO A 389 -27.37 21.74 8.68
CA PRO A 389 -26.35 20.71 8.82
C PRO A 389 -26.17 20.18 10.25
N PRO A 390 -26.21 21.02 11.32
CA PRO A 390 -26.09 20.53 12.69
C PRO A 390 -27.27 19.65 13.15
N ALA A 391 -28.49 19.92 12.71
CA ALA A 391 -29.68 19.15 13.09
C ALA A 391 -29.92 17.92 12.20
N ALA A 392 -29.38 17.92 10.98
CA ALA A 392 -29.58 16.85 10.01
C ALA A 392 -29.02 15.51 10.49
N ARG A 393 -29.69 14.42 10.09
CA ARG A 393 -29.30 13.04 10.38
C ARG A 393 -28.98 12.26 9.11
N ALA A 394 -29.87 12.32 8.12
CA ALA A 394 -29.74 11.53 6.89
C ALA A 394 -28.43 11.84 6.13
N ILE A 395 -28.04 13.12 6.00
CA ILE A 395 -26.79 13.50 5.32
C ILE A 395 -25.51 12.98 6.00
N HIS A 396 -25.63 12.55 7.27
CA HIS A 396 -24.52 11.98 8.04
C HIS A 396 -24.63 10.45 8.22
N ALA A 397 -25.73 9.83 7.72
CA ALA A 397 -26.00 8.42 7.90
C ALA A 397 -26.20 7.67 6.58
N VAL A 398 -26.74 8.32 5.55
CA VAL A 398 -27.17 7.69 4.29
C VAL A 398 -26.14 7.90 3.20
N GLU A 399 -25.62 6.81 2.64
CA GLU A 399 -24.81 6.84 1.44
C GLU A 399 -25.67 6.52 0.21
N ALA A 400 -25.82 7.49 -0.70
CA ALA A 400 -26.35 7.25 -2.03
C ALA A 400 -25.18 6.90 -2.97
N PHE A 401 -24.99 5.60 -3.26
CA PHE A 401 -23.84 5.10 -4.02
C PHE A 401 -24.04 5.32 -5.53
N GLY A 402 -24.08 6.58 -5.92
CA GLY A 402 -24.34 7.08 -7.27
C GLY A 402 -23.86 8.52 -7.45
N PRO A 403 -24.29 9.22 -8.53
CA PRO A 403 -23.85 10.57 -8.86
C PRO A 403 -24.52 11.64 -7.97
N VAL A 404 -24.37 11.49 -6.66
CA VAL A 404 -25.07 12.28 -5.64
C VAL A 404 -24.08 12.89 -4.65
N ALA A 405 -24.19 14.21 -4.42
CA ALA A 405 -23.47 14.91 -3.36
C ALA A 405 -24.36 15.93 -2.67
N THR A 406 -24.07 16.24 -1.40
CA THR A 406 -24.77 17.27 -0.64
C THR A 406 -23.80 18.39 -0.27
N VAL A 407 -24.15 19.63 -0.64
CA VAL A 407 -23.47 20.83 -0.12
C VAL A 407 -23.88 21.03 1.32
N VAL A 408 -22.90 21.18 2.20
CA VAL A 408 -23.07 21.27 3.65
C VAL A 408 -22.41 22.55 4.13
N PRO A 409 -23.15 23.65 4.29
CA PRO A 409 -22.61 24.91 4.85
C PRO A 409 -22.14 24.73 6.28
N TYR A 410 -20.97 25.28 6.62
CA TYR A 410 -20.42 25.28 7.97
C TYR A 410 -20.12 26.72 8.44
N ARG A 411 -20.12 26.97 9.77
CA ARG A 411 -19.93 28.27 10.40
C ARG A 411 -18.46 28.66 10.50
N ASP A 412 -17.64 27.75 10.97
CA ASP A 412 -16.21 27.91 11.20
C ASP A 412 -15.46 26.57 11.01
N THR A 413 -14.14 26.58 11.13
CA THR A 413 -13.28 25.42 10.90
C THR A 413 -13.59 24.26 11.85
N ASP A 414 -13.92 24.53 13.11
CA ASP A 414 -14.26 23.50 14.10
C ASP A 414 -15.60 22.83 13.78
N ASP A 415 -16.56 23.63 13.33
CA ASP A 415 -17.84 23.13 12.82
C ASP A 415 -17.66 22.24 11.58
N ALA A 416 -16.80 22.65 10.63
CA ALA A 416 -16.46 21.83 9.45
C ALA A 416 -15.89 20.45 9.86
N ILE A 417 -14.94 20.44 10.79
CA ILE A 417 -14.34 19.21 11.34
C ILE A 417 -15.39 18.37 12.03
N ALA A 418 -16.24 18.97 12.86
CA ALA A 418 -17.31 18.27 13.58
C ALA A 418 -18.32 17.63 12.61
N LEU A 419 -18.78 18.37 11.60
CA LEU A 419 -19.71 17.88 10.57
C LEU A 419 -19.11 16.75 9.73
N ALA A 420 -17.81 16.83 9.40
CA ALA A 420 -17.11 15.74 8.69
C ALA A 420 -17.09 14.45 9.53
N ARG A 421 -16.76 14.54 10.81
CA ARG A 421 -16.66 13.42 11.76
C ARG A 421 -17.98 12.68 11.99
N ARG A 422 -19.13 13.33 11.81
CA ARG A 422 -20.47 12.73 11.97
C ARG A 422 -20.72 11.55 11.00
N GLY A 423 -19.87 11.32 10.01
CA GLY A 423 -19.89 10.11 9.21
C GLY A 423 -19.46 8.86 9.96
N GLU A 424 -18.93 8.99 11.19
CA GLU A 424 -18.48 7.89 12.08
C GLU A 424 -17.40 7.00 11.47
N GLY A 425 -16.57 7.57 10.61
CA GLY A 425 -15.52 6.90 9.86
C GLY A 425 -15.72 7.01 8.35
N SER A 426 -14.64 7.27 7.65
CA SER A 426 -14.65 7.43 6.19
C SER A 426 -13.33 6.96 5.58
N LEU A 427 -13.39 6.56 4.32
CA LEU A 427 -12.20 6.15 3.54
C LEU A 427 -11.34 7.34 3.17
N ALA A 428 -11.96 8.46 2.76
CA ALA A 428 -11.24 9.61 2.26
C ALA A 428 -11.85 10.93 2.71
N ALA A 429 -10.99 11.95 2.84
CA ALA A 429 -11.36 13.35 2.86
C ALA A 429 -10.44 14.15 1.95
N SER A 430 -10.88 15.36 1.54
CA SER A 430 -10.00 16.35 0.92
C SER A 430 -10.19 17.73 1.53
N VAL A 431 -9.12 18.51 1.49
CA VAL A 431 -9.07 19.90 2.02
C VAL A 431 -8.47 20.79 0.92
N PHE A 432 -9.22 21.81 0.52
CA PHE A 432 -8.78 22.81 -0.45
C PHE A 432 -8.47 24.08 0.32
N CYS A 433 -7.18 24.39 0.49
CA CYS A 433 -6.69 25.39 1.41
C CYS A 433 -5.34 25.93 0.92
N ALA A 434 -5.13 27.23 0.93
CA ALA A 434 -3.85 27.86 0.62
C ALA A 434 -2.96 28.04 1.86
N ASP A 435 -3.57 28.24 3.03
CA ASP A 435 -2.86 28.39 4.31
C ASP A 435 -2.48 27.03 4.91
N GLU A 436 -1.18 26.79 5.03
CA GLU A 436 -0.64 25.51 5.51
C GLU A 436 -0.97 25.23 6.99
N SER A 437 -1.03 26.26 7.83
CA SER A 437 -1.35 26.12 9.26
C SER A 437 -2.81 25.75 9.46
N LEU A 438 -3.70 26.38 8.69
CA LEU A 438 -5.12 26.05 8.65
C LEU A 438 -5.34 24.63 8.11
N ALA A 439 -4.67 24.27 7.03
CA ALA A 439 -4.72 22.93 6.47
C ALA A 439 -4.27 21.88 7.49
N ALA A 440 -3.16 22.10 8.20
CA ALA A 440 -2.66 21.21 9.24
C ALA A 440 -3.67 21.04 10.39
N ARG A 441 -4.33 22.12 10.84
CA ARG A 441 -5.39 22.07 11.86
C ARG A 441 -6.55 21.18 11.41
N ILE A 442 -7.03 21.36 10.17
CA ILE A 442 -8.13 20.57 9.62
C ILE A 442 -7.71 19.10 9.50
N VAL A 443 -6.53 18.81 8.95
CA VAL A 443 -6.01 17.45 8.79
C VAL A 443 -5.94 16.73 10.13
N LEU A 444 -5.33 17.32 11.14
CA LEU A 444 -5.23 16.72 12.48
C LEU A 444 -6.60 16.53 13.13
N GLY A 445 -7.53 17.44 12.85
CA GLY A 445 -8.91 17.32 13.27
C GLY A 445 -9.64 16.14 12.60
N LEU A 446 -9.38 15.84 11.34
CA LEU A 446 -10.05 14.77 10.56
C LEU A 446 -9.39 13.40 10.72
N ALA A 447 -8.08 13.34 10.95
CA ALA A 447 -7.28 12.13 10.90
C ALA A 447 -7.82 10.94 11.73
N PRO A 448 -8.36 11.12 12.95
CA PRO A 448 -8.91 10.00 13.70
C PRO A 448 -10.13 9.30 13.06
N TYR A 449 -10.80 9.98 12.10
CA TYR A 449 -12.05 9.50 11.49
C TYR A 449 -11.90 9.18 9.99
N HIS A 450 -10.72 9.33 9.41
CA HIS A 450 -10.50 9.13 7.97
C HIS A 450 -9.27 8.28 7.72
N GLY A 451 -9.35 7.37 6.77
CA GLY A 451 -8.20 6.54 6.38
C GLY A 451 -7.19 7.33 5.54
N ARG A 452 -7.66 8.27 4.71
CA ARG A 452 -6.81 9.08 3.84
C ARG A 452 -7.33 10.52 3.76
N ILE A 453 -6.43 11.48 3.82
CA ILE A 453 -6.74 12.90 3.66
C ILE A 453 -5.85 13.49 2.57
N LEU A 454 -6.47 14.08 1.55
CA LEU A 454 -5.82 14.80 0.48
C LEU A 454 -5.87 16.30 0.75
N VAL A 455 -4.74 16.97 0.78
CA VAL A 455 -4.67 18.44 0.82
C VAL A 455 -4.29 18.94 -0.57
N VAL A 456 -5.07 19.86 -1.12
CA VAL A 456 -4.85 20.45 -2.45
C VAL A 456 -4.78 21.95 -2.37
N ASN A 457 -3.75 22.50 -2.97
CA ASN A 457 -3.59 23.91 -3.25
C ASN A 457 -3.00 24.10 -4.66
N ARG A 458 -2.84 25.33 -5.10
CA ARG A 458 -2.28 25.66 -6.42
C ARG A 458 -0.90 25.08 -6.67
N THR A 459 -0.10 24.82 -5.63
CA THR A 459 1.26 24.30 -5.74
C THR A 459 1.30 22.83 -6.17
N CYS A 460 0.40 21.99 -5.60
CA CYS A 460 0.40 20.54 -5.86
C CYS A 460 -0.69 20.08 -6.84
N ALA A 461 -1.64 20.96 -7.20
CA ALA A 461 -2.83 20.60 -7.97
C ALA A 461 -2.53 19.95 -9.32
N LYS A 462 -1.45 20.39 -10.00
CA LYS A 462 -1.08 19.87 -11.33
C LYS A 462 -0.66 18.41 -11.30
N GLU A 463 -0.07 17.95 -10.19
CA GLU A 463 0.46 16.58 -10.03
C GLU A 463 -0.45 15.72 -9.14
N SER A 464 -1.46 16.32 -8.49
CA SER A 464 -2.41 15.60 -7.64
C SER A 464 -3.22 14.59 -8.45
N THR A 465 -3.35 13.38 -7.92
CA THR A 465 -4.21 12.33 -8.49
C THR A 465 -5.69 12.53 -8.19
N GLY A 466 -6.02 13.44 -7.27
CA GLY A 466 -7.37 13.79 -6.85
C GLY A 466 -7.89 12.99 -5.65
N HIS A 467 -9.05 13.42 -5.15
CA HIS A 467 -9.71 12.92 -3.94
C HIS A 467 -9.95 11.40 -3.97
N GLY A 468 -10.50 10.94 -5.08
CA GLY A 468 -10.99 9.57 -5.22
C GLY A 468 -9.96 8.53 -5.65
N SER A 469 -8.66 8.86 -5.72
CA SER A 469 -7.62 7.96 -6.24
C SER A 469 -6.80 7.36 -5.11
N PRO A 470 -7.05 6.12 -4.68
CA PRO A 470 -6.17 5.43 -3.74
C PRO A 470 -4.84 5.09 -4.42
N LEU A 471 -3.75 5.19 -3.69
CA LEU A 471 -2.41 4.92 -4.18
C LEU A 471 -1.83 3.71 -3.43
N ALA A 472 -1.32 2.72 -4.17
CA ALA A 472 -0.79 1.49 -3.59
C ALA A 472 0.27 1.67 -2.48
N PRO A 473 1.14 2.72 -2.49
CA PRO A 473 2.05 2.99 -1.37
C PRO A 473 1.37 3.46 -0.08
N LEU A 474 0.15 4.01 -0.18
CA LEU A 474 -0.59 4.57 0.95
C LEU A 474 -1.76 3.65 1.31
N ILE A 475 -2.20 3.75 2.58
CA ILE A 475 -3.34 2.99 3.06
C ILE A 475 -4.61 3.32 2.27
N HIS A 476 -5.41 2.29 1.96
CA HIS A 476 -6.79 2.38 1.56
C HIS A 476 -7.63 1.60 2.58
N GLY A 477 -8.57 2.28 3.18
CA GLY A 477 -9.38 1.79 4.30
C GLY A 477 -9.80 2.98 5.16
N GLY A 478 -10.42 2.72 6.28
CA GLY A 478 -10.83 3.77 7.22
C GLY A 478 -11.46 3.20 8.48
N PRO A 479 -11.51 3.99 9.56
CA PRO A 479 -12.06 3.54 10.84
C PRO A 479 -13.58 3.43 10.81
N GLY A 480 -14.15 2.83 11.82
CA GLY A 480 -15.59 2.78 12.11
C GLY A 480 -16.41 2.26 10.93
N ARG A 481 -17.33 3.09 10.45
CA ARG A 481 -18.23 2.78 9.33
C ARG A 481 -17.50 2.31 8.07
N ALA A 482 -16.27 2.80 7.82
CA ALA A 482 -15.47 2.41 6.67
C ALA A 482 -14.88 0.99 6.77
N GLY A 483 -15.20 0.24 7.83
CA GLY A 483 -14.88 -1.17 7.98
C GLY A 483 -13.70 -1.49 8.89
N GLY A 484 -12.86 -0.54 9.23
CA GLY A 484 -11.69 -0.73 10.10
C GLY A 484 -10.56 -1.54 9.47
N GLY A 485 -10.63 -1.80 8.16
CA GLY A 485 -9.59 -2.52 7.42
C GLY A 485 -8.48 -1.60 6.94
N GLU A 486 -7.33 -2.19 6.72
CA GLU A 486 -6.20 -1.56 6.02
C GLU A 486 -5.88 -2.38 4.78
N GLU A 487 -6.13 -1.82 3.61
CA GLU A 487 -5.77 -2.38 2.32
C GLU A 487 -4.66 -1.54 1.67
N MET A 488 -3.94 -2.09 0.71
CA MET A 488 -2.78 -1.45 0.10
C MET A 488 -1.72 -1.06 1.15
N GLY A 489 -1.33 0.20 1.32
CA GLY A 489 -0.38 0.64 2.34
C GLY A 489 1.07 0.16 2.12
N GLY A 490 1.44 -0.13 0.88
CA GLY A 490 2.76 -0.64 0.55
C GLY A 490 3.06 -1.98 1.25
N ILE A 491 4.23 -2.09 1.86
CA ILE A 491 4.65 -3.33 2.54
C ILE A 491 3.73 -3.68 3.72
N ARG A 492 3.12 -2.71 4.39
CA ARG A 492 2.16 -3.00 5.48
C ARG A 492 0.97 -3.81 5.01
N GLY A 493 0.46 -3.54 3.78
CA GLY A 493 -0.59 -4.34 3.18
C GLY A 493 -0.17 -5.80 2.93
N VAL A 494 1.10 -6.03 2.57
CA VAL A 494 1.67 -7.38 2.44
C VAL A 494 1.73 -8.07 3.81
N LEU A 495 2.28 -7.38 4.82
CA LEU A 495 2.38 -7.90 6.19
C LEU A 495 1.01 -8.19 6.80
N GLY A 496 -0.04 -7.51 6.33
CA GLY A 496 -1.44 -7.79 6.65
C GLY A 496 -1.86 -9.23 6.35
N TYR A 497 -1.29 -9.89 5.36
CA TYR A 497 -1.54 -11.30 5.01
C TYR A 497 -0.52 -12.28 5.60
N MET A 498 0.42 -11.81 6.41
CA MET A 498 1.46 -12.63 7.03
C MET A 498 1.20 -12.83 8.54
N GLN A 499 1.90 -13.77 9.16
CA GLN A 499 1.88 -13.98 10.60
C GLN A 499 3.09 -13.33 11.25
N ARG A 500 2.86 -12.41 12.17
CA ARG A 500 3.89 -11.81 13.03
C ARG A 500 4.10 -12.68 14.26
N THR A 501 5.36 -13.05 14.55
CA THR A 501 5.71 -13.89 15.68
C THR A 501 6.89 -13.29 16.42
N ALA A 502 6.83 -13.22 17.75
CA ALA A 502 7.96 -12.89 18.59
C ALA A 502 8.81 -14.13 18.83
N VAL A 503 10.09 -14.06 18.50
CA VAL A 503 11.07 -15.12 18.75
C VAL A 503 12.03 -14.64 19.85
N GLN A 504 12.24 -15.47 20.86
CA GLN A 504 13.15 -15.21 21.98
C GLN A 504 14.16 -16.34 22.07
N GLY A 505 15.41 -15.99 22.28
CA GLY A 505 16.48 -17.00 22.37
C GLY A 505 17.88 -16.40 22.45
N SER A 506 18.88 -17.22 22.16
CA SER A 506 20.23 -16.71 21.99
C SER A 506 20.39 -15.90 20.72
N PRO A 507 21.37 -14.99 20.63
CA PRO A 507 21.70 -14.30 19.39
C PRO A 507 21.88 -15.26 18.18
N ASP A 508 22.56 -16.41 18.40
CA ASP A 508 22.73 -17.42 17.33
C ASP A 508 21.41 -18.00 16.82
N THR A 509 20.43 -18.22 17.72
CA THR A 509 19.09 -18.67 17.34
C THR A 509 18.39 -17.64 16.47
N LEU A 510 18.45 -16.36 16.85
CA LEU A 510 17.83 -15.28 16.10
C LEU A 510 18.53 -15.09 14.74
N THR A 511 19.86 -15.20 14.70
CA THR A 511 20.63 -15.17 13.45
C THR A 511 20.18 -16.26 12.49
N ALA A 512 20.09 -17.49 12.95
CA ALA A 512 19.67 -18.63 12.13
C ALA A 512 18.21 -18.48 11.64
N THR A 513 17.33 -17.95 12.49
CA THR A 513 15.90 -17.81 12.18
C THR A 513 15.62 -16.61 11.25
N GLY A 514 16.30 -15.48 11.50
CA GLY A 514 16.06 -14.23 10.78
C GLY A 514 16.90 -14.05 9.51
N GLY A 515 17.95 -14.87 9.32
CA GLY A 515 18.89 -14.73 8.20
C GLY A 515 19.71 -13.44 8.24
N ARG A 516 19.88 -12.87 9.46
CA ARG A 516 20.72 -11.70 9.73
C ARG A 516 21.53 -11.95 10.99
N TRP A 517 22.81 -11.64 10.92
CA TRP A 517 23.66 -11.78 12.10
C TRP A 517 23.24 -10.79 13.20
N VAL A 518 23.08 -11.30 14.39
CA VAL A 518 22.67 -10.55 15.60
C VAL A 518 23.87 -10.36 16.51
N ARG A 519 24.10 -9.17 17.04
CA ARG A 519 25.20 -8.90 17.98
C ARG A 519 25.15 -9.86 19.16
N GLY A 520 26.30 -10.47 19.46
CA GLY A 520 26.42 -11.53 20.43
C GLY A 520 26.36 -12.95 19.85
N SER A 521 26.02 -13.08 18.57
CA SER A 521 26.15 -14.35 17.85
C SER A 521 27.60 -14.70 17.59
N ARG A 522 27.84 -15.98 17.26
CA ARG A 522 29.16 -16.50 16.95
C ARG A 522 29.81 -15.70 15.84
N LEU A 523 31.08 -15.30 16.07
CA LEU A 523 31.94 -14.74 15.05
C LEU A 523 32.67 -15.87 14.34
N ARG A 524 32.90 -15.71 13.03
CA ARG A 524 33.62 -16.67 12.18
C ARG A 524 34.92 -16.01 11.68
N ASP A 525 35.99 -16.74 11.73
CA ASP A 525 37.21 -16.40 11.01
C ASP A 525 37.17 -17.13 9.67
N PRO A 526 37.00 -16.43 8.52
CA PRO A 526 36.96 -17.08 7.21
C PRO A 526 38.35 -17.51 6.69
N GLY A 527 39.41 -17.30 7.45
CA GLY A 527 40.79 -17.66 7.09
C GLY A 527 41.41 -16.75 5.99
N ARG A 528 40.65 -15.80 5.49
CA ARG A 528 41.09 -14.78 4.52
C ARG A 528 40.29 -13.49 4.71
N HIS A 529 40.78 -12.40 4.17
CA HIS A 529 40.09 -11.11 4.28
C HIS A 529 38.65 -11.21 3.72
N PRO A 530 37.59 -10.82 4.46
CA PRO A 530 36.19 -10.97 4.01
C PRO A 530 35.91 -10.27 2.66
N PHE A 531 36.60 -9.19 2.33
CA PHE A 531 36.47 -8.48 1.04
C PHE A 531 37.07 -9.26 -0.14
N ARG A 532 37.78 -10.39 0.13
CA ARG A 532 38.27 -11.33 -0.88
C ARG A 532 37.32 -12.49 -1.16
N ILE A 533 36.18 -12.53 -0.46
CA ILE A 533 35.23 -13.64 -0.55
C ILE A 533 34.11 -13.26 -1.50
N PRO A 534 33.86 -14.03 -2.57
CA PRO A 534 32.70 -13.82 -3.45
C PRO A 534 31.39 -13.93 -2.67
N PHE A 535 30.32 -13.28 -3.18
CA PHE A 535 29.03 -13.20 -2.49
C PHE A 535 28.49 -14.56 -2.04
N HIS A 536 28.58 -15.60 -2.84
CA HIS A 536 28.02 -16.91 -2.50
C HIS A 536 28.78 -17.61 -1.37
N ASP A 537 30.08 -17.38 -1.28
CA ASP A 537 30.99 -18.03 -0.30
C ASP A 537 31.02 -17.25 1.05
N LEU A 538 30.59 -15.98 1.07
CA LEU A 538 30.44 -15.24 2.32
C LEU A 538 29.37 -15.87 3.19
N GLU A 539 29.64 -15.96 4.49
CA GLU A 539 28.67 -16.42 5.47
C GLU A 539 28.40 -15.35 6.53
N LEU A 540 27.20 -15.39 7.13
CA LEU A 540 26.87 -14.51 8.25
C LEU A 540 27.81 -14.78 9.42
N GLY A 541 28.34 -13.70 10.01
CA GLY A 541 29.32 -13.78 11.07
C GLY A 541 30.78 -13.80 10.61
N ASP A 542 31.06 -13.89 9.28
CA ASP A 542 32.43 -13.73 8.77
C ASP A 542 32.98 -12.38 9.20
N THR A 543 34.11 -12.41 9.92
CA THR A 543 34.58 -11.27 10.71
C THR A 543 36.04 -10.94 10.42
N LEU A 544 36.30 -9.66 10.28
CA LEU A 544 37.65 -9.07 10.31
C LEU A 544 37.84 -8.31 11.63
N ASN A 545 38.96 -8.56 12.28
CA ASN A 545 39.46 -7.72 13.38
C ASN A 545 40.73 -6.99 12.85
N SER A 546 40.68 -5.66 12.84
CA SER A 546 41.83 -4.87 12.37
C SER A 546 42.99 -4.84 13.34
N THR A 547 44.13 -4.33 12.89
CA THR A 547 45.19 -3.82 13.79
C THR A 547 44.72 -2.57 14.52
N GLU A 548 45.48 -2.12 15.51
CA GLU A 548 45.24 -0.87 16.21
C GLU A 548 45.84 0.32 15.45
N ARG A 549 45.20 1.47 15.59
CA ARG A 549 45.71 2.77 15.12
C ARG A 549 45.59 3.81 16.25
N GLU A 550 46.65 4.49 16.56
CA GLU A 550 46.63 5.67 17.44
C GLU A 550 45.99 6.88 16.69
N VAL A 551 45.14 7.61 17.40
CA VAL A 551 44.56 8.87 16.93
C VAL A 551 45.40 10.01 17.49
N THR A 552 46.13 10.73 16.64
CA THR A 552 47.04 11.80 17.03
C THR A 552 46.42 13.17 16.94
N THR A 553 46.99 14.15 17.62
CA THR A 553 46.63 15.57 17.45
C THR A 553 46.83 16.02 15.98
N ALA A 554 47.86 15.55 15.33
CA ALA A 554 48.15 15.86 13.92
C ALA A 554 47.05 15.31 12.98
N ASP A 555 46.48 14.12 13.23
CA ASP A 555 45.34 13.58 12.48
C ASP A 555 44.14 14.52 12.55
N ILE A 556 43.83 15.04 13.72
CA ILE A 556 42.69 15.94 13.95
C ILE A 556 42.91 17.27 13.22
N GLU A 557 44.12 17.82 13.28
CA GLU A 557 44.47 19.09 12.61
C GLU A 557 44.47 18.94 11.10
N GLN A 558 45.03 17.84 10.57
CA GLN A 558 44.99 17.55 9.15
C GLN A 558 43.58 17.35 8.62
N PHE A 559 42.75 16.64 9.39
CA PHE A 559 41.36 16.43 9.01
C PHE A 559 40.56 17.74 9.05
N ALA A 560 40.77 18.58 10.06
CA ALA A 560 40.19 19.94 10.09
C ALA A 560 40.59 20.77 8.87
N ALA A 561 41.88 20.75 8.50
CA ALA A 561 42.37 21.45 7.34
C ALA A 561 41.78 20.93 6.01
N LEU A 562 41.57 19.60 5.90
CA LEU A 562 40.97 18.94 4.74
C LEU A 562 39.48 19.22 4.62
N SER A 563 38.74 19.10 5.74
CA SER A 563 37.27 19.15 5.76
C SER A 563 36.71 20.56 5.95
N GLY A 564 37.48 21.46 6.50
CA GLY A 564 37.04 22.79 6.95
C GLY A 564 36.30 22.78 8.30
N ASP A 565 36.14 21.61 8.95
CA ASP A 565 35.51 21.49 10.26
C ASP A 565 36.47 21.90 11.38
N THR A 566 36.40 23.16 11.75
CA THR A 566 37.20 23.79 12.81
C THR A 566 36.41 24.02 14.09
N PHE A 567 35.41 23.19 14.35
CA PHE A 567 34.60 23.27 15.56
C PHE A 567 35.51 23.23 16.82
N TYR A 568 35.19 24.06 17.82
CA TYR A 568 36.03 24.28 18.98
C TYR A 568 36.46 23.01 19.71
N ALA A 569 35.56 21.98 19.76
CA ALA A 569 35.83 20.71 20.42
C ALA A 569 37.00 19.95 19.79
N HIS A 570 37.29 20.21 18.51
CA HIS A 570 38.41 19.60 17.77
C HIS A 570 39.66 20.46 17.80
N MET A 571 39.52 21.82 17.91
CA MET A 571 40.63 22.74 17.68
C MET A 571 41.07 23.49 18.95
N ASN A 572 40.24 23.60 19.98
CA ASN A 572 40.53 24.37 21.20
C ASN A 572 40.49 23.49 22.45
N GLU A 573 41.66 23.10 22.92
CA GLU A 573 41.80 22.27 24.12
C GLU A 573 41.13 22.87 25.36
N THR A 574 41.31 24.19 25.59
CA THR A 574 40.82 24.87 26.79
C THR A 574 39.30 24.88 26.81
N GLU A 575 38.65 25.20 25.68
CA GLU A 575 37.19 25.23 25.59
C GLU A 575 36.60 23.83 25.59
N ALA A 576 37.26 22.88 24.93
CA ALA A 576 36.81 21.48 24.91
C ALA A 576 36.88 20.84 26.32
N ALA A 577 37.92 21.17 27.10
CA ALA A 577 38.07 20.69 28.49
C ALA A 577 36.97 21.22 29.43
N ARG A 578 36.41 22.42 29.12
CA ARG A 578 35.29 23.00 29.90
C ARG A 578 33.95 22.31 29.61
N ASN A 579 33.84 21.63 28.48
CA ASN A 579 32.61 20.93 28.11
C ASN A 579 32.61 19.55 28.79
N PRO A 580 31.62 19.26 29.68
CA PRO A 580 31.59 17.99 30.41
C PRO A 580 31.39 16.75 29.52
N LEU A 581 30.89 16.93 28.29
CA LEU A 581 30.72 15.84 27.33
C LEU A 581 32.05 15.41 26.73
N PHE A 582 33.00 16.32 26.57
CA PHE A 582 34.28 16.06 25.92
C PHE A 582 35.44 15.91 26.92
N GLY A 583 35.53 16.81 27.86
CA GLY A 583 36.58 16.81 28.90
C GLY A 583 38.00 16.88 28.31
N GLY A 584 38.18 17.61 27.19
CA GLY A 584 39.38 17.76 26.39
C GLY A 584 39.11 17.68 24.92
N ARG A 585 40.12 17.90 24.10
CA ARG A 585 40.05 17.82 22.62
C ARG A 585 39.61 16.44 22.14
N VAL A 586 38.74 16.38 21.16
CA VAL A 586 38.19 15.15 20.62
C VAL A 586 38.35 15.07 19.10
N ALA A 587 38.48 13.87 18.57
CA ALA A 587 38.51 13.63 17.14
C ALA A 587 37.15 13.87 16.50
N HIS A 588 37.14 14.33 15.24
CA HIS A 588 35.92 14.44 14.45
C HIS A 588 35.31 13.07 14.25
N GLY A 589 33.99 12.96 14.36
CA GLY A 589 33.29 11.71 14.11
C GLY A 589 33.53 11.17 12.69
N TYR A 590 33.52 12.05 11.69
CA TYR A 590 33.80 11.68 10.30
C TYR A 590 35.25 11.23 10.06
N PHE A 591 36.20 11.80 10.80
CA PHE A 591 37.58 11.28 10.80
C PHE A 591 37.62 9.82 11.28
N LEU A 592 36.91 9.48 12.35
CA LEU A 592 36.88 8.11 12.88
C LEU A 592 36.36 7.10 11.86
N ILE A 593 35.30 7.45 11.13
CA ILE A 593 34.76 6.59 10.07
C ILE A 593 35.79 6.41 8.94
N SER A 594 36.44 7.50 8.54
CA SER A 594 37.46 7.47 7.48
C SER A 594 38.71 6.67 7.90
N ALA A 595 39.15 6.84 9.14
CA ALA A 595 40.25 6.08 9.71
C ALA A 595 39.93 4.59 9.85
N ALA A 596 38.70 4.28 10.27
CA ALA A 596 38.19 2.91 10.35
C ALA A 596 38.16 2.23 8.97
N ALA A 597 37.74 2.94 7.92
CA ALA A 597 37.78 2.43 6.56
C ALA A 597 39.17 2.00 6.15
N GLY A 598 40.21 2.81 6.48
CA GLY A 598 41.61 2.44 6.26
C GLY A 598 42.08 1.21 7.05
N LEU A 599 41.41 0.87 8.15
CA LEU A 599 41.76 -0.31 8.96
C LEU A 599 41.11 -1.62 8.48
N PHE A 600 40.00 -1.54 7.76
CA PHE A 600 39.30 -2.74 7.29
C PHE A 600 39.29 -2.91 5.76
N VAL A 601 39.78 -1.96 4.98
CA VAL A 601 39.80 -2.09 3.53
C VAL A 601 40.89 -3.09 3.08
N ASP A 602 40.56 -3.88 2.05
CA ASP A 602 41.59 -4.60 1.27
C ASP A 602 41.89 -3.76 0.04
N PRO A 603 43.17 -3.30 -0.13
CA PRO A 603 43.53 -2.34 -1.19
C PRO A 603 43.56 -2.98 -2.60
N ASP A 604 43.70 -4.29 -2.70
CA ASP A 604 43.78 -4.96 -3.98
C ASP A 604 42.39 -5.17 -4.64
N TYR A 605 42.36 -5.26 -5.95
CA TYR A 605 41.14 -5.56 -6.70
C TYR A 605 40.53 -6.89 -6.25
N GLY A 606 39.23 -6.90 -5.89
CA GLY A 606 38.53 -8.04 -5.31
C GLY A 606 37.05 -8.09 -5.66
N PRO A 607 36.30 -9.03 -5.06
CA PRO A 607 34.86 -9.19 -5.28
C PRO A 607 34.01 -7.98 -4.84
N VAL A 608 34.49 -7.18 -3.87
CA VAL A 608 33.79 -5.97 -3.44
C VAL A 608 33.87 -4.93 -4.56
N LEU A 609 32.72 -4.62 -5.16
CA LEU A 609 32.60 -3.71 -6.30
C LEU A 609 32.55 -2.24 -5.87
N GLY A 610 32.07 -1.98 -4.65
CA GLY A 610 31.99 -0.65 -4.09
C GLY A 610 31.21 -0.59 -2.80
N ASN A 611 31.45 0.46 -2.03
CA ASN A 611 30.65 0.88 -0.90
C ASN A 611 29.59 1.87 -1.41
N TYR A 612 28.32 1.64 -1.13
CA TYR A 612 27.22 2.49 -1.57
C TYR A 612 26.46 3.19 -0.44
N GLY A 613 26.83 2.92 0.82
CA GLY A 613 26.15 3.55 1.94
C GLY A 613 26.68 3.16 3.32
N ILE A 614 26.24 3.93 4.28
CA ILE A 614 26.41 3.69 5.71
C ILE A 614 25.05 3.83 6.38
N ASP A 615 24.65 2.83 7.13
CA ASP A 615 23.41 2.85 7.90
C ASP A 615 23.69 2.80 9.42
N GLU A 616 22.70 3.23 10.23
CA GLU A 616 22.68 3.11 11.69
C GLU A 616 23.90 3.71 12.42
N LEU A 617 24.54 4.75 11.85
CA LEU A 617 25.70 5.38 12.44
C LEU A 617 25.39 6.00 13.81
N ARG A 618 26.21 5.63 14.80
CA ARG A 618 26.19 6.21 16.14
C ARG A 618 27.61 6.45 16.64
N PHE A 619 27.88 7.66 17.11
CA PHE A 619 29.05 7.98 17.92
C PHE A 619 28.67 7.80 19.39
N VAL A 620 29.32 6.85 20.08
CA VAL A 620 28.93 6.40 21.41
C VAL A 620 29.76 7.10 22.49
N LYS A 621 31.08 7.21 22.25
CA LYS A 621 32.04 7.88 23.16
C LYS A 621 33.01 8.76 22.36
N PRO A 622 33.42 9.91 22.92
CA PRO A 622 34.44 10.72 22.28
C PRO A 622 35.79 9.99 22.26
N VAL A 623 36.53 10.16 21.17
CA VAL A 623 37.92 9.68 21.02
C VAL A 623 38.83 10.88 21.13
N LYS A 624 39.88 10.75 21.99
CA LYS A 624 40.85 11.82 22.28
C LYS A 624 42.20 11.57 21.60
N PRO A 625 43.00 12.58 21.41
CA PRO A 625 44.42 12.40 21.01
C PRO A 625 45.09 11.42 21.97
N GLY A 626 45.81 10.43 21.42
CA GLY A 626 46.48 9.36 22.16
C GLY A 626 45.62 8.09 22.36
N ASP A 627 44.32 8.15 22.08
CA ASP A 627 43.49 6.93 22.05
C ASP A 627 43.88 6.03 20.88
N ARG A 628 43.80 4.72 21.08
CA ARG A 628 44.04 3.71 20.06
C ARG A 628 42.71 3.08 19.65
N ILE A 629 42.38 3.13 18.39
CA ILE A 629 41.16 2.57 17.83
C ILE A 629 41.43 1.24 17.13
N LYS A 630 40.46 0.33 17.21
CA LYS A 630 40.42 -0.95 16.52
C LYS A 630 39.04 -1.17 15.92
N VAL A 631 38.97 -1.83 14.77
CA VAL A 631 37.73 -2.11 14.07
C VAL A 631 37.43 -3.60 14.07
N ARG A 632 36.18 -3.96 14.38
CA ARG A 632 35.60 -5.25 14.06
C ARG A 632 34.56 -5.05 12.96
N LEU A 633 34.70 -5.78 11.84
CA LEU A 633 33.80 -5.77 10.70
C LEU A 633 33.21 -7.17 10.53
N THR A 634 31.89 -7.31 10.62
CA THR A 634 31.21 -8.62 10.61
C THR A 634 30.12 -8.64 9.54
N CYS A 635 30.10 -9.67 8.68
CA CYS A 635 29.03 -9.85 7.68
C CYS A 635 27.70 -10.07 8.41
N SER A 636 26.81 -9.06 8.38
CA SER A 636 25.57 -9.06 9.15
C SER A 636 24.33 -9.37 8.31
N ALA A 637 24.34 -9.07 7.01
CA ALA A 637 23.22 -9.41 6.12
C ALA A 637 23.70 -9.56 4.68
N LYS A 638 22.97 -10.39 3.90
CA LYS A 638 23.27 -10.64 2.49
C LYS A 638 21.96 -10.63 1.69
N SER A 639 21.93 -9.99 0.52
CA SER A 639 20.79 -10.00 -0.40
C SER A 639 21.27 -10.12 -1.83
N LEU A 640 20.98 -11.23 -2.49
CA LEU A 640 21.37 -11.47 -3.89
C LEU A 640 20.55 -10.59 -4.84
N ARG A 641 21.21 -9.96 -5.80
CA ARG A 641 20.64 -9.30 -6.98
C ARG A 641 20.90 -10.17 -8.20
N ALA A 642 20.12 -11.25 -8.33
CA ALA A 642 20.36 -12.33 -9.30
C ALA A 642 20.45 -11.84 -10.75
N ASP A 643 19.68 -10.82 -11.12
CA ASP A 643 19.64 -10.19 -12.44
C ASP A 643 20.89 -9.33 -12.74
N LYS A 644 21.73 -9.06 -11.74
CA LYS A 644 22.87 -8.14 -11.85
C LYS A 644 24.25 -8.81 -11.66
N GLY A 645 24.28 -10.07 -11.28
CA GLY A 645 25.55 -10.79 -11.05
C GLY A 645 26.31 -10.33 -9.80
N TRP A 646 25.65 -9.66 -8.85
CA TRP A 646 26.20 -9.27 -7.56
C TRP A 646 25.12 -9.29 -6.46
N GLY A 647 25.54 -9.18 -5.22
CA GLY A 647 24.64 -9.04 -4.08
C GLY A 647 25.04 -7.88 -3.18
N GLU A 648 24.08 -7.41 -2.40
CA GLU A 648 24.29 -6.44 -1.33
C GLU A 648 24.72 -7.17 -0.06
N VAL A 649 25.75 -6.65 0.60
CA VAL A 649 26.23 -7.16 1.88
C VAL A 649 26.29 -6.01 2.88
N ALA A 650 25.65 -6.19 4.03
CA ALA A 650 25.77 -5.30 5.16
C ALA A 650 26.81 -5.84 6.14
N TRP A 651 27.67 -4.94 6.62
CA TRP A 651 28.72 -5.26 7.56
C TRP A 651 28.49 -4.50 8.87
N ASP A 652 28.21 -5.20 9.95
CA ASP A 652 28.21 -4.61 11.29
C ASP A 652 29.62 -4.19 11.65
N THR A 653 29.81 -2.90 11.84
CA THR A 653 31.12 -2.27 12.08
C THR A 653 31.12 -1.67 13.47
N GLU A 654 32.06 -2.10 14.28
CA GLU A 654 32.26 -1.58 15.63
C GLU A 654 33.68 -1.05 15.76
N ILE A 655 33.82 0.21 16.18
CA ILE A 655 35.09 0.83 16.53
C ILE A 655 35.19 0.83 18.04
N THR A 656 36.27 0.22 18.58
CA THR A 656 36.57 0.21 20.00
C THR A 656 37.86 0.98 20.32
N ASN A 657 37.95 1.53 21.53
CA ASN A 657 39.20 2.12 22.03
C ASN A 657 40.09 1.07 22.72
N GLN A 658 41.24 1.49 23.24
CA GLN A 658 42.21 0.63 23.98
C GLN A 658 41.62 -0.03 25.23
N ASN A 659 40.52 0.47 25.78
CA ASN A 659 39.79 -0.07 26.92
C ASN A 659 38.69 -1.04 26.49
N GLN A 660 38.60 -1.39 25.20
CA GLN A 660 37.56 -2.21 24.60
C GLN A 660 36.16 -1.60 24.73
N GLU A 661 36.07 -0.28 24.86
CA GLU A 661 34.82 0.43 24.88
C GLU A 661 34.44 0.82 23.46
N THR A 662 33.18 0.57 23.07
CA THR A 662 32.64 0.99 21.79
C THR A 662 32.59 2.52 21.70
N VAL A 663 33.32 3.09 20.76
CA VAL A 663 33.36 4.54 20.47
C VAL A 663 32.45 4.93 19.33
N ALA A 664 32.30 4.05 18.33
CA ALA A 664 31.33 4.20 17.27
C ALA A 664 30.84 2.86 16.76
N SER A 665 29.61 2.85 16.23
CA SER A 665 29.05 1.70 15.53
C SER A 665 28.20 2.11 14.35
N TYR A 666 28.21 1.31 13.28
CA TYR A 666 27.45 1.55 12.04
C TYR A 666 27.41 0.31 11.18
N GLN A 667 26.63 0.33 10.10
CA GLN A 667 26.66 -0.70 9.07
C GLN A 667 27.31 -0.13 7.79
N VAL A 668 28.32 -0.81 7.27
CA VAL A 668 28.87 -0.54 5.93
C VAL A 668 28.07 -1.35 4.92
N LEU A 669 27.64 -0.72 3.83
CA LEU A 669 26.86 -1.35 2.77
C LEU A 669 27.70 -1.49 1.51
N THR A 670 27.94 -2.73 1.07
CA THR A 670 28.76 -3.00 -0.12
C THR A 670 28.01 -3.81 -1.17
N MET A 671 28.40 -3.60 -2.43
CA MET A 671 28.06 -4.49 -3.53
C MET A 671 29.20 -5.52 -3.68
N VAL A 672 28.85 -6.80 -3.71
CA VAL A 672 29.82 -7.90 -3.81
C VAL A 672 29.49 -8.80 -4.99
N SER A 673 30.45 -9.00 -5.89
CA SER A 673 30.33 -9.88 -7.06
C SER A 673 30.01 -11.33 -6.64
N VAL A 674 29.19 -12.02 -7.44
CA VAL A 674 28.96 -13.47 -7.29
C VAL A 674 30.15 -14.27 -7.86
N TYR A 675 30.98 -13.66 -8.69
CA TYR A 675 32.12 -14.31 -9.32
C TYR A 675 33.40 -14.11 -8.51
N ALA A 676 34.20 -15.15 -8.42
CA ALA A 676 35.57 -15.03 -7.93
C ALA A 676 36.39 -14.16 -8.91
N VAL A 677 37.17 -13.25 -8.35
CA VAL A 677 38.15 -12.48 -9.14
C VAL A 677 39.43 -13.31 -9.21
N PRO A 678 40.01 -13.52 -10.39
CA PRO A 678 41.30 -14.18 -10.49
C PRO A 678 42.39 -13.43 -9.68
N ASP A 679 43.18 -14.15 -8.92
CA ASP A 679 44.33 -13.53 -8.20
C ASP A 679 45.27 -12.89 -9.21
N SER A 680 45.38 -11.57 -9.12
CA SER A 680 46.30 -10.81 -10.02
C SER A 680 47.77 -11.17 -9.88
N LYS A 681 48.14 -11.95 -8.84
CA LYS A 681 49.51 -12.42 -8.56
C LYS A 681 49.86 -13.72 -9.29
N ALA A 682 48.92 -14.38 -10.00
CA ALA A 682 49.23 -15.62 -10.73
C ALA A 682 49.84 -15.40 -12.15
N ASN A 683 49.91 -14.16 -12.63
CA ASN A 683 50.41 -13.84 -13.97
C ASN A 683 51.82 -13.16 -14.01
N THR A 684 52.56 -13.28 -12.93
CA THR A 684 54.00 -12.84 -12.93
C THR A 684 54.88 -14.02 -12.55
N GLN A 685 54.96 -15.00 -13.42
CA GLN A 685 56.11 -15.93 -13.57
C GLN A 685 56.50 -16.04 -15.04
#